data_1c212f688c30139b092262916613be67
#
_entry.id   1c212f688c30139b092262916613be67
#
_cell.length_a   1.000
_cell.length_b   1.000
_cell.length_c   1.000
_cell.angle_alpha   90.00
_cell.angle_beta   90.00
_cell.angle_gamma   90.00
#
_symmetry.space_group_name_H-M   'P 1'
#
loop_
_entity.id
_entity.type
_entity.pdbx_description
1 polymer ?
#
loop_
_entity_poly.entity_id
_entity_poly.type
_entity_poly.pdbx_seq_one_letter_code
_entity_poly.pdbx_strand_id
1 'polypeptide(L)'
;MKILTNSVDKLPVLVTVLLKRARGVSGLPAGTPIEVVDDPQAEDIRITLGTVKGYKGDAYKTLSPKQIVSNPQATLFLAQALQYGYLGPVDPGLELGKDWVIWEGQHISFKKGSVIALDIESAGDIDNDTFAAGRILSIALWNGKFGVVIPEELAETPESAELIERLCRDCIVVCHNGTFDMPYLSKRLGINVYHHEDTLLMHFVLDNLAGEHGLKPLARRWLRAADWDSDAKSYLKRGAYFENIPREKLYEYNLMDTVYTYKLYEYFLPLLKSSGKYKYYHYRMQVTKVLIDVQLNGVAVSLGALDELEEKYKRQCDEYLAVLRSIAGGEFNPQSPKQIKDYFDSRGVSSPSFDSDHLKKLRREGKETGFIDALLAYRYAAKVIGSYITNVRRKVGKDGRIHPYYLPHGAKTGRLSAKGPAIQTMGRDSGIKRALVAAPGCKIISCDYSQAELRTVAEIASDEAMIAAFQPGAPDFFDDLMTKIWPDEFPNIEAYEEFKHEHPKTAKNRRALVKSVVYGLGYGRGVKAIATALEQPIDNAQHVVDQYLGAYPGLRDWQTRVRHSVGRKEEDDERRTKFGMTYNPLFIADANYASTQNEALAFVPQSTANDICLHAAVEVNKKVGQYGAKIVGLVHDAIYVECPEENIKECGTVMEREMSKAATLVFNRVPFVAEAEVGSNWEEV
;
A
#
# COMPACT_ATOMS: atom_id res chain seq x y z
N MET A 1 9.49 -7.92 36.37
CA MET A 1 8.66 -7.67 35.16
C MET A 1 8.43 -9.00 34.45
N LYS A 2 7.20 -9.34 34.16
CA LYS A 2 6.84 -10.56 33.44
C LYS A 2 6.32 -10.26 32.03
N ILE A 3 6.63 -11.16 31.10
CA ILE A 3 6.17 -11.13 29.73
C ILE A 3 5.23 -12.32 29.53
N LEU A 4 3.96 -12.05 29.26
CA LEU A 4 2.94 -13.08 29.09
C LEU A 4 2.87 -13.55 27.61
N THR A 5 2.81 -14.86 27.43
CA THR A 5 2.57 -15.54 26.14
C THR A 5 1.50 -16.61 26.29
N ASN A 6 0.99 -17.15 25.18
CA ASN A 6 0.02 -18.24 25.19
C ASN A 6 0.59 -19.59 25.67
N SER A 7 1.89 -19.80 25.53
CA SER A 7 2.59 -20.99 26.01
C SER A 7 4.10 -20.74 25.96
N VAL A 8 4.78 -20.90 27.10
CA VAL A 8 6.25 -20.77 27.20
C VAL A 8 6.95 -21.91 26.45
N ASP A 9 6.45 -23.14 26.63
CA ASP A 9 7.04 -24.33 26.00
C ASP A 9 6.97 -24.36 24.48
N LYS A 10 6.07 -23.56 23.88
CA LYS A 10 5.86 -23.44 22.44
C LYS A 10 6.50 -22.18 21.84
N LEU A 11 7.25 -21.41 22.63
CA LEU A 11 7.96 -20.25 22.11
C LEU A 11 9.08 -20.70 21.15
N PRO A 12 9.11 -20.22 19.93
CA PRO A 12 10.23 -20.47 19.02
C PRO A 12 11.55 -20.03 19.66
N VAL A 13 12.60 -20.80 19.53
CA VAL A 13 13.96 -20.47 20.01
C VAL A 13 14.38 -19.07 19.55
N LEU A 14 14.00 -18.69 18.32
CA LEU A 14 14.26 -17.39 17.75
C LEU A 14 13.66 -16.25 18.60
N VAL A 15 12.44 -16.41 19.13
CA VAL A 15 11.79 -15.41 20.00
C VAL A 15 12.60 -15.20 21.28
N THR A 16 13.08 -16.26 21.88
CA THR A 16 13.94 -16.20 23.07
C THR A 16 15.27 -15.48 22.79
N VAL A 17 15.89 -15.75 21.64
CA VAL A 17 17.12 -15.06 21.20
C VAL A 17 16.86 -13.56 20.97
N LEU A 18 15.74 -13.23 20.33
CA LEU A 18 15.36 -11.84 20.08
C LEU A 18 15.03 -11.06 21.35
N LEU A 19 14.38 -11.69 22.33
CA LEU A 19 14.15 -11.08 23.64
C LEU A 19 15.46 -10.78 24.37
N LYS A 20 16.45 -11.68 24.31
CA LYS A 20 17.79 -11.43 24.87
C LYS A 20 18.50 -10.28 24.15
N ARG A 21 18.40 -10.20 22.85
CA ARG A 21 18.95 -9.07 22.04
C ARG A 21 18.24 -7.76 22.37
N ALA A 22 16.90 -7.78 22.40
CA ALA A 22 16.09 -6.62 22.72
C ALA A 22 16.43 -6.05 24.10
N ARG A 23 16.70 -6.91 25.08
CA ARG A 23 17.18 -6.50 26.41
C ARG A 23 18.49 -5.72 26.30
N GLY A 24 19.46 -6.16 25.50
CA GLY A 24 20.75 -5.48 25.33
C GLY A 24 20.64 -4.08 24.72
N VAL A 25 19.62 -3.82 23.88
CA VAL A 25 19.41 -2.51 23.20
C VAL A 25 18.31 -1.66 23.86
N SER A 26 17.60 -2.16 24.85
CA SER A 26 16.49 -1.46 25.52
C SER A 26 16.95 -0.37 26.51
N GLY A 27 18.24 -0.32 26.86
CA GLY A 27 18.76 0.59 27.88
C GLY A 27 18.34 0.25 29.32
N LEU A 28 17.78 -0.93 29.57
CA LEU A 28 17.43 -1.37 30.92
C LEU A 28 18.65 -1.59 31.77
N PRO A 29 18.57 -1.31 33.11
CA PRO A 29 19.65 -1.57 34.05
C PRO A 29 20.14 -3.01 34.01
N ALA A 30 21.44 -3.20 34.14
CA ALA A 30 22.02 -4.55 34.24
C ALA A 30 21.39 -5.30 35.44
N GLY A 31 20.99 -6.55 35.21
CA GLY A 31 20.36 -7.35 36.25
C GLY A 31 18.83 -7.19 36.38
N THR A 32 18.16 -6.31 35.62
CA THR A 32 16.69 -6.23 35.59
C THR A 32 16.09 -7.62 35.36
N PRO A 33 15.32 -8.19 36.30
CA PRO A 33 14.72 -9.51 36.16
C PRO A 33 13.60 -9.48 35.11
N ILE A 34 13.68 -10.34 34.11
CA ILE A 34 12.67 -10.52 33.06
C ILE A 34 12.33 -11.99 32.99
N GLU A 35 11.09 -12.34 33.23
CA GLU A 35 10.55 -13.69 33.18
C GLU A 35 9.48 -13.79 32.10
N VAL A 36 9.47 -14.87 31.33
CA VAL A 36 8.42 -15.18 30.37
C VAL A 36 7.50 -16.24 30.95
N VAL A 37 6.21 -15.93 31.03
CA VAL A 37 5.20 -16.77 31.65
C VAL A 37 4.01 -17.03 30.72
N ASP A 38 3.25 -18.07 30.94
CA ASP A 38 2.01 -18.38 30.22
C ASP A 38 0.76 -18.43 31.13
N ASP A 39 0.92 -18.09 32.41
CA ASP A 39 -0.18 -17.92 33.32
C ASP A 39 -0.77 -16.50 33.24
N PRO A 40 -2.02 -16.34 32.75
CA PRO A 40 -2.66 -15.03 32.63
C PRO A 40 -3.07 -14.42 33.98
N GLN A 41 -2.95 -15.16 35.09
CA GLN A 41 -3.19 -14.69 36.47
C GLN A 41 -1.89 -14.35 37.20
N ALA A 42 -0.73 -14.54 36.56
CA ALA A 42 0.55 -14.22 37.18
C ALA A 42 0.64 -12.73 37.56
N GLU A 43 1.19 -12.44 38.73
CA GLU A 43 1.43 -11.06 39.20
C GLU A 43 2.53 -10.38 38.39
N ASP A 44 2.50 -9.03 38.31
CA ASP A 44 3.49 -8.16 37.63
C ASP A 44 3.67 -8.42 36.12
N ILE A 45 2.58 -8.78 35.43
CA ILE A 45 2.59 -8.86 33.97
C ILE A 45 2.60 -7.44 33.42
N ARG A 46 3.64 -7.10 32.65
CA ARG A 46 3.87 -5.77 32.06
C ARG A 46 3.77 -5.76 30.53
N ILE A 47 3.98 -6.91 29.90
CA ILE A 47 4.03 -7.04 28.44
C ILE A 47 3.31 -8.31 28.03
N THR A 48 2.55 -8.28 26.93
CA THR A 48 2.01 -9.48 26.29
C THR A 48 2.58 -9.67 24.90
N LEU A 49 2.92 -10.92 24.53
CA LEU A 49 3.30 -11.28 23.17
C LEU A 49 2.02 -11.61 22.37
N GLY A 50 1.47 -10.57 21.73
CA GLY A 50 0.20 -10.65 21.03
C GLY A 50 -1.01 -10.72 21.98
N THR A 51 -2.15 -11.19 21.48
CA THR A 51 -3.37 -11.38 22.28
C THR A 51 -3.30 -12.69 23.04
N VAL A 52 -3.39 -12.65 24.37
CA VAL A 52 -3.36 -13.83 25.22
C VAL A 52 -4.75 -14.12 25.77
N LYS A 53 -5.23 -15.36 25.56
CA LYS A 53 -6.56 -15.79 26.01
C LYS A 53 -6.61 -15.80 27.54
N GLY A 54 -7.64 -15.16 28.09
CA GLY A 54 -7.87 -15.11 29.56
C GLY A 54 -7.21 -13.94 30.26
N TYR A 55 -6.27 -13.20 29.66
CA TYR A 55 -5.69 -12.01 30.26
C TYR A 55 -6.56 -10.77 30.00
N LYS A 56 -6.84 -10.00 31.05
CA LYS A 56 -7.67 -8.78 31.01
C LYS A 56 -6.98 -7.56 31.63
N GLY A 57 -5.70 -7.64 31.94
CA GLY A 57 -4.95 -6.53 32.52
C GLY A 57 -4.37 -5.55 31.48
N ASP A 58 -3.74 -4.48 31.96
CA ASP A 58 -3.24 -3.33 31.20
C ASP A 58 -1.78 -3.47 30.70
N ALA A 59 -1.30 -4.71 30.51
CA ALA A 59 0.05 -4.92 30.01
C ALA A 59 0.22 -4.45 28.56
N TYR A 60 1.40 -3.91 28.25
CA TYR A 60 1.74 -3.50 26.89
C TYR A 60 1.73 -4.70 25.93
N LYS A 61 0.86 -4.63 24.93
CA LYS A 61 0.75 -5.66 23.90
C LYS A 61 1.76 -5.40 22.79
N THR A 62 2.69 -6.34 22.58
CA THR A 62 3.63 -6.32 21.46
C THR A 62 3.30 -7.40 20.42
N LEU A 63 4.20 -7.61 19.46
CA LEU A 63 4.03 -8.60 18.42
C LEU A 63 3.80 -10.01 18.96
N SER A 64 2.94 -10.79 18.34
CA SER A 64 2.80 -12.22 18.64
C SER A 64 4.08 -12.99 18.26
N PRO A 65 4.34 -14.17 18.85
CA PRO A 65 5.52 -14.97 18.50
C PRO A 65 5.67 -15.23 17.00
N LYS A 66 4.56 -15.44 16.29
CA LYS A 66 4.55 -15.62 14.83
C LYS A 66 4.98 -14.33 14.08
N GLN A 67 4.49 -13.20 14.51
CA GLN A 67 4.86 -11.89 13.91
C GLN A 67 6.32 -11.55 14.20
N ILE A 68 6.81 -11.85 15.41
CA ILE A 68 8.22 -11.65 15.79
C ILE A 68 9.15 -12.40 14.84
N VAL A 69 8.84 -13.67 14.54
CA VAL A 69 9.67 -14.49 13.64
C VAL A 69 9.73 -13.95 12.21
N SER A 70 8.63 -13.35 11.74
CA SER A 70 8.51 -12.83 10.38
C SER A 70 8.82 -11.33 10.24
N ASN A 71 9.06 -10.61 11.34
CA ASN A 71 9.23 -9.15 11.31
C ASN A 71 10.72 -8.77 11.37
N PRO A 72 11.26 -8.10 10.34
CA PRO A 72 12.66 -7.63 10.32
C PRO A 72 13.04 -6.69 11.47
N GLN A 73 12.04 -5.99 12.04
CA GLN A 73 12.21 -5.00 13.12
C GLN A 73 11.90 -5.56 14.52
N ALA A 74 11.72 -6.88 14.65
CA ALA A 74 11.26 -7.50 15.87
C ALA A 74 12.12 -7.15 17.11
N THR A 75 13.44 -7.05 16.95
CA THR A 75 14.35 -6.67 18.05
C THR A 75 14.05 -5.27 18.58
N LEU A 76 13.80 -4.31 17.69
CA LEU A 76 13.46 -2.93 18.07
C LEU A 76 12.10 -2.88 18.77
N PHE A 77 11.09 -3.55 18.24
CA PHE A 77 9.77 -3.61 18.88
C PHE A 77 9.80 -4.24 20.28
N LEU A 78 10.57 -5.31 20.44
CA LEU A 78 10.74 -5.94 21.75
C LEU A 78 11.53 -5.06 22.72
N ALA A 79 12.57 -4.35 22.24
CA ALA A 79 13.32 -3.42 23.08
C ALA A 79 12.45 -2.27 23.60
N GLN A 80 11.61 -1.71 22.74
CA GLN A 80 10.65 -0.66 23.12
C GLN A 80 9.56 -1.17 24.07
N ALA A 81 9.05 -2.39 23.84
CA ALA A 81 8.11 -3.04 24.74
C ALA A 81 8.72 -3.28 26.13
N LEU A 82 9.98 -3.73 26.21
CA LEU A 82 10.70 -3.90 27.46
C LEU A 82 10.87 -2.57 28.20
N GLN A 83 11.23 -1.51 27.49
CA GLN A 83 11.35 -0.17 28.05
C GLN A 83 10.01 0.35 28.60
N TYR A 84 8.92 0.19 27.82
CA TYR A 84 7.57 0.54 28.27
C TYR A 84 7.17 -0.23 29.53
N GLY A 85 7.36 -1.55 29.54
CA GLY A 85 7.01 -2.40 30.68
C GLY A 85 7.83 -2.09 31.93
N TYR A 86 9.07 -1.61 31.79
CA TYR A 86 9.93 -1.23 32.91
C TYR A 86 9.60 0.16 33.48
N LEU A 87 9.47 1.17 32.61
CA LEU A 87 9.28 2.58 33.01
C LEU A 87 7.81 2.97 33.20
N GLY A 88 6.88 2.17 32.68
CA GLY A 88 5.45 2.45 32.66
C GLY A 88 5.03 3.47 31.58
N PRO A 89 3.72 3.67 31.44
CA PRO A 89 3.16 4.67 30.54
C PRO A 89 3.35 6.10 31.05
N VAL A 90 3.28 7.05 30.14
CA VAL A 90 3.31 8.49 30.41
C VAL A 90 1.95 9.09 30.03
N ASP A 91 1.23 9.62 31.00
CA ASP A 91 0.02 10.39 30.80
C ASP A 91 0.40 11.88 30.76
N PRO A 92 -0.07 12.66 29.78
CA PRO A 92 0.15 14.10 29.74
C PRO A 92 -0.61 14.87 30.83
N GLY A 93 -1.63 14.29 31.46
CA GLY A 93 -2.36 14.88 32.59
C GLY A 93 -3.07 16.19 32.24
N LEU A 94 -3.75 16.27 31.09
CA LEU A 94 -4.39 17.49 30.61
C LEU A 94 -5.78 17.71 31.22
N GLU A 95 -6.07 18.94 31.66
CA GLU A 95 -7.33 19.35 32.29
C GLU A 95 -8.14 20.28 31.40
N LEU A 96 -9.46 20.00 31.23
CA LEU A 96 -10.40 20.89 30.54
C LEU A 96 -10.51 22.23 31.30
N GLY A 97 -10.55 23.33 30.56
CA GLY A 97 -10.59 24.69 31.09
C GLY A 97 -9.24 25.25 31.52
N LYS A 98 -8.20 24.41 31.64
CA LYS A 98 -6.83 24.81 31.99
C LYS A 98 -5.85 24.60 30.83
N ASP A 99 -5.79 23.39 30.31
CA ASP A 99 -4.87 23.00 29.25
C ASP A 99 -5.54 22.96 27.89
N TRP A 100 -6.88 22.90 27.84
CA TRP A 100 -7.66 22.96 26.62
C TRP A 100 -9.11 23.43 26.87
N VAL A 101 -9.77 23.86 25.79
CA VAL A 101 -11.16 24.38 25.83
C VAL A 101 -11.98 23.83 24.68
N ILE A 102 -13.31 23.78 24.87
CA ILE A 102 -14.27 23.62 23.79
C ILE A 102 -14.53 25.02 23.18
N TRP A 103 -14.43 25.09 21.86
CA TRP A 103 -14.61 26.36 21.15
C TRP A 103 -16.09 26.77 21.07
N GLU A 104 -16.35 28.03 21.38
CA GLU A 104 -17.70 28.63 21.39
C GLU A 104 -17.85 29.71 20.30
N GLY A 105 -17.01 29.68 19.26
CA GLY A 105 -17.05 30.65 18.16
C GLY A 105 -16.19 31.92 18.38
N GLN A 106 -15.49 32.03 19.54
CA GLN A 106 -14.64 33.20 19.83
C GLN A 106 -13.39 33.21 18.91
N HIS A 107 -12.87 34.43 18.69
CA HIS A 107 -11.65 34.59 17.91
C HIS A 107 -10.46 33.93 18.58
N ILE A 108 -9.79 32.98 17.86
CA ILE A 108 -8.53 32.35 18.27
C ILE A 108 -7.43 32.83 17.35
N SER A 109 -6.32 33.31 17.91
CA SER A 109 -5.15 33.68 17.14
C SER A 109 -3.98 32.73 17.49
N PHE A 110 -3.34 32.20 16.46
CA PHE A 110 -2.08 31.50 16.59
C PHE A 110 -0.94 32.37 16.03
N LYS A 111 0.22 32.29 16.65
CA LYS A 111 1.40 33.01 16.14
C LYS A 111 1.76 32.48 14.76
N LYS A 112 1.94 33.36 13.78
CA LYS A 112 2.37 32.99 12.43
C LYS A 112 3.65 32.15 12.46
N GLY A 113 3.66 31.05 11.71
CA GLY A 113 4.76 30.09 11.66
C GLY A 113 4.80 29.11 12.85
N SER A 114 3.85 29.19 13.81
CA SER A 114 3.77 28.18 14.87
C SER A 114 3.31 26.83 14.31
N VAL A 115 3.70 25.76 15.01
CA VAL A 115 3.28 24.39 14.69
C VAL A 115 1.95 24.11 15.39
N ILE A 116 0.99 23.60 14.65
CA ILE A 116 -0.35 23.23 15.16
C ILE A 116 -0.65 21.80 14.69
N ALA A 117 -0.84 20.88 15.62
CA ALA A 117 -1.40 19.57 15.29
C ALA A 117 -2.91 19.70 15.08
N LEU A 118 -3.43 19.02 14.05
CA LEU A 118 -4.85 19.00 13.70
C LEU A 118 -5.28 17.55 13.47
N ASP A 119 -6.47 17.22 13.94
CA ASP A 119 -7.13 15.93 13.76
C ASP A 119 -8.65 16.15 13.72
N ILE A 120 -9.39 15.31 12.99
CA ILE A 120 -10.84 15.33 12.95
C ILE A 120 -11.45 14.00 13.35
N GLU A 121 -12.61 14.05 14.01
CA GLU A 121 -13.48 12.90 14.13
C GLU A 121 -14.71 13.07 13.24
N SER A 122 -15.07 12.01 12.52
CA SER A 122 -16.15 12.06 11.54
C SER A 122 -17.21 10.99 11.79
N ALA A 123 -18.46 11.32 11.46
CA ALA A 123 -19.53 10.35 11.34
C ALA A 123 -19.52 9.74 9.93
N GLY A 124 -19.85 8.48 9.85
CA GLY A 124 -19.84 7.71 8.61
C GLY A 124 -18.77 6.63 8.62
N ASP A 125 -19.07 5.54 7.93
CA ASP A 125 -18.14 4.43 7.76
C ASP A 125 -17.18 4.79 6.63
N ILE A 126 -15.88 4.83 6.88
CA ILE A 126 -14.84 4.94 5.85
C ILE A 126 -15.10 3.92 4.72
N ASP A 127 -15.71 2.79 5.06
CA ASP A 127 -16.11 1.79 4.08
C ASP A 127 -17.41 2.10 3.34
N ASN A 128 -18.27 2.99 3.83
CA ASN A 128 -19.57 3.31 3.23
C ASN A 128 -19.70 4.75 2.81
N ASP A 129 -18.81 5.64 3.30
CA ASP A 129 -18.97 7.03 3.03
C ASP A 129 -17.71 7.67 2.49
N THR A 130 -17.94 8.43 1.48
CA THR A 130 -16.99 9.42 1.05
C THR A 130 -17.18 10.63 1.96
N PHE A 131 -16.14 11.40 2.21
CA PHE A 131 -16.22 12.71 2.87
C PHE A 131 -17.33 13.62 2.32
N ALA A 132 -18.02 13.20 1.23
CA ALA A 132 -19.15 13.92 0.64
C ALA A 132 -20.48 13.67 1.36
N ALA A 133 -20.66 12.54 2.04
CA ALA A 133 -21.89 12.18 2.75
C ALA A 133 -21.70 12.15 4.28
N GLY A 134 -20.47 12.01 4.78
CA GLY A 134 -20.14 12.10 6.20
C GLY A 134 -20.24 13.53 6.76
N ARG A 135 -20.19 13.64 8.08
CA ARG A 135 -20.16 14.95 8.80
C ARG A 135 -18.99 14.96 9.78
N ILE A 136 -18.51 16.14 10.12
CA ILE A 136 -17.45 16.32 11.10
C ILE A 136 -18.06 16.35 12.50
N LEU A 137 -17.63 15.44 13.38
CA LEU A 137 -18.09 15.37 14.77
C LEU A 137 -17.27 16.27 15.70
N SER A 138 -16.01 16.49 15.40
CA SER A 138 -15.12 17.42 16.08
C SER A 138 -13.89 17.71 15.25
N ILE A 139 -13.28 18.90 15.47
CA ILE A 139 -11.95 19.26 14.98
C ILE A 139 -11.11 19.61 16.20
N ALA A 140 -10.00 18.92 16.42
CA ALA A 140 -9.09 19.23 17.51
C ALA A 140 -7.83 19.92 16.99
N LEU A 141 -7.34 20.87 17.76
CA LEU A 141 -6.14 21.67 17.51
C LEU A 141 -5.25 21.68 18.75
N TRP A 142 -3.94 21.46 18.58
CA TRP A 142 -2.96 21.51 19.67
C TRP A 142 -1.71 22.25 19.25
N ASN A 143 -1.28 23.25 20.04
CA ASN A 143 -0.09 24.08 19.73
C ASN A 143 1.16 23.71 20.52
N GLY A 144 1.19 22.56 21.17
CA GLY A 144 2.28 22.11 22.04
C GLY A 144 2.08 22.47 23.52
N LYS A 145 1.13 23.37 23.84
CA LYS A 145 0.86 23.85 25.20
C LYS A 145 -0.62 23.93 25.54
N PHE A 146 -1.43 24.29 24.57
CA PHE A 146 -2.85 24.54 24.75
C PHE A 146 -3.65 23.97 23.59
N GLY A 147 -4.81 23.36 23.91
CA GLY A 147 -5.68 22.72 22.96
C GLY A 147 -7.02 23.43 22.78
N VAL A 148 -7.60 23.26 21.61
CA VAL A 148 -8.95 23.74 21.26
C VAL A 148 -9.67 22.60 20.54
N VAL A 149 -10.89 22.29 20.97
CA VAL A 149 -11.76 21.36 20.27
C VAL A 149 -12.97 22.14 19.75
N ILE A 150 -13.16 22.12 18.44
CA ILE A 150 -14.34 22.66 17.76
C ILE A 150 -15.41 21.57 17.82
N PRO A 151 -16.54 21.81 18.50
CA PRO A 151 -17.60 20.82 18.66
C PRO A 151 -18.39 20.63 17.35
N GLU A 152 -19.17 19.53 17.27
CA GLU A 152 -19.93 19.15 16.08
C GLU A 152 -20.81 20.30 15.55
N GLU A 153 -21.47 21.04 16.46
CA GLU A 153 -22.42 22.13 16.12
C GLU A 153 -21.73 23.28 15.38
N LEU A 154 -20.43 23.45 15.58
CA LEU A 154 -19.61 24.50 14.97
C LEU A 154 -18.65 23.98 13.92
N ALA A 155 -18.43 22.67 13.82
CA ALA A 155 -17.40 22.09 12.98
C ALA A 155 -17.54 22.41 11.49
N GLU A 156 -18.76 22.57 10.99
CA GLU A 156 -19.06 22.86 9.57
C GLU A 156 -19.63 24.26 9.33
N THR A 157 -19.29 25.24 10.19
CA THR A 157 -19.73 26.63 10.05
C THR A 157 -18.74 27.49 9.24
N PRO A 158 -19.17 28.64 8.71
CA PRO A 158 -18.27 29.58 8.03
C PRO A 158 -17.11 30.05 8.91
N GLU A 159 -17.34 30.24 10.21
CA GLU A 159 -16.33 30.65 11.18
C GLU A 159 -15.23 29.57 11.33
N SER A 160 -15.63 28.31 11.34
CA SER A 160 -14.68 27.20 11.32
C SER A 160 -13.91 27.13 10.01
N ALA A 161 -14.56 27.36 8.86
CA ALA A 161 -13.90 27.42 7.57
C ALA A 161 -12.82 28.51 7.54
N GLU A 162 -13.14 29.74 8.00
CA GLU A 162 -12.19 30.84 8.07
C GLU A 162 -11.00 30.51 9.02
N LEU A 163 -11.29 29.92 10.18
CA LEU A 163 -10.27 29.52 11.14
C LEU A 163 -9.30 28.50 10.52
N ILE A 164 -9.82 27.45 9.88
CA ILE A 164 -9.01 26.38 9.28
C ILE A 164 -8.20 26.90 8.08
N GLU A 165 -8.79 27.72 7.19
CA GLU A 165 -8.03 28.34 6.10
C GLU A 165 -6.89 29.21 6.63
N ARG A 166 -7.16 30.03 7.65
CA ARG A 166 -6.14 30.87 8.28
C ARG A 166 -5.03 30.02 8.91
N LEU A 167 -5.37 28.94 9.60
CA LEU A 167 -4.37 28.02 10.17
C LEU A 167 -3.49 27.42 9.07
N CYS A 168 -4.07 26.90 8.01
CA CYS A 168 -3.33 26.30 6.91
C CYS A 168 -2.47 27.32 6.13
N ARG A 169 -2.86 28.60 6.13
CA ARG A 169 -2.08 29.67 5.49
C ARG A 169 -0.96 30.21 6.37
N ASP A 170 -1.20 30.38 7.68
CA ASP A 170 -0.32 31.13 8.56
C ASP A 170 0.53 30.25 9.50
N CYS A 171 0.18 28.99 9.70
CA CYS A 171 0.86 28.05 10.60
C CYS A 171 1.40 26.83 9.86
N ILE A 172 2.22 26.04 10.55
CA ILE A 172 2.66 24.72 10.11
C ILE A 172 1.66 23.69 10.67
N VAL A 173 0.72 23.26 9.85
CA VAL A 173 -0.29 22.26 10.24
C VAL A 173 0.31 20.86 10.13
N VAL A 174 0.26 20.14 11.25
CA VAL A 174 0.75 18.75 11.37
C VAL A 174 -0.43 17.82 11.57
N CYS A 175 -0.54 16.78 10.74
CA CYS A 175 -1.52 15.71 10.91
C CYS A 175 -0.84 14.35 11.14
N HIS A 176 -1.63 13.38 11.52
CA HIS A 176 -1.26 11.97 11.43
C HIS A 176 -2.13 11.29 10.39
N ASN A 177 -1.62 11.12 9.16
CA ASN A 177 -2.40 10.61 8.03
C ASN A 177 -3.39 11.66 7.47
N GLY A 178 -2.96 12.90 7.36
CA GLY A 178 -3.79 14.04 6.92
C GLY A 178 -4.40 13.92 5.52
N THR A 179 -4.03 12.89 4.74
CA THR A 179 -4.75 12.50 3.51
C THR A 179 -6.18 12.03 3.79
N PHE A 180 -6.54 11.79 5.06
CA PHE A 180 -7.91 11.55 5.51
C PHE A 180 -8.60 12.88 5.90
N ASP A 181 -7.97 13.69 6.74
CA ASP A 181 -8.56 14.88 7.34
C ASP A 181 -8.79 15.99 6.29
N MET A 182 -7.80 16.23 5.43
CA MET A 182 -7.84 17.36 4.50
C MET A 182 -8.96 17.27 3.45
N PRO A 183 -9.26 16.11 2.83
CA PRO A 183 -10.42 15.98 1.94
C PRO A 183 -11.77 16.23 2.65
N TYR A 184 -11.92 15.76 3.91
CA TYR A 184 -13.11 16.05 4.72
C TYR A 184 -13.27 17.56 4.95
N LEU A 185 -12.25 18.20 5.48
CA LEU A 185 -12.23 19.64 5.70
C LEU A 185 -12.51 20.42 4.42
N SER A 186 -11.83 20.06 3.32
CA SER A 186 -12.02 20.74 2.04
C SER A 186 -13.45 20.62 1.53
N LYS A 187 -14.02 19.41 1.55
CA LYS A 187 -15.37 19.16 1.03
C LYS A 187 -16.47 19.72 1.92
N ARG A 188 -16.34 19.53 3.25
CA ARG A 188 -17.39 19.92 4.22
C ARG A 188 -17.41 21.43 4.47
N LEU A 189 -16.25 22.08 4.47
CA LEU A 189 -16.13 23.51 4.69
C LEU A 189 -16.14 24.33 3.40
N GLY A 190 -16.06 23.67 2.22
CA GLY A 190 -16.00 24.36 0.93
C GLY A 190 -14.69 25.13 0.71
N ILE A 191 -13.59 24.70 1.32
CA ILE A 191 -12.27 25.33 1.28
C ILE A 191 -11.26 24.43 0.58
N ASN A 192 -10.10 24.98 0.21
CA ASN A 192 -9.00 24.20 -0.36
C ASN A 192 -7.79 24.26 0.56
N VAL A 193 -7.58 23.22 1.34
CA VAL A 193 -6.55 23.17 2.39
C VAL A 193 -5.69 21.90 2.30
N TYR A 194 -4.44 22.06 2.74
CA TYR A 194 -3.46 20.98 2.81
C TYR A 194 -2.71 21.09 4.13
N HIS A 195 -2.36 19.94 4.71
CA HIS A 195 -1.43 19.90 5.83
C HIS A 195 0.03 20.07 5.35
N HIS A 196 0.89 20.53 6.25
CA HIS A 196 2.30 20.80 5.94
C HIS A 196 3.20 19.65 6.29
N GLU A 197 2.88 18.93 7.36
CA GLU A 197 3.67 17.84 7.92
C GLU A 197 2.76 16.65 8.29
N ASP A 198 3.28 15.43 8.19
CA ASP A 198 2.52 14.21 8.46
C ASP A 198 3.39 13.19 9.23
N THR A 199 3.00 12.91 10.48
CA THR A 199 3.78 12.04 11.37
C THR A 199 3.74 10.56 10.99
N LEU A 200 2.68 10.08 10.32
CA LEU A 200 2.64 8.76 9.72
C LEU A 200 3.70 8.63 8.63
N LEU A 201 3.74 9.61 7.73
CA LEU A 201 4.70 9.63 6.62
C LEU A 201 6.13 9.85 7.11
N MET A 202 6.34 10.65 8.16
CA MET A 202 7.66 10.76 8.83
C MET A 202 8.17 9.40 9.28
N HIS A 203 7.34 8.65 10.00
CA HIS A 203 7.72 7.31 10.47
C HIS A 203 7.91 6.34 9.31
N PHE A 204 7.05 6.37 8.30
CA PHE A 204 7.21 5.53 7.10
C PHE A 204 8.55 5.77 6.40
N VAL A 205 8.99 7.02 6.27
CA VAL A 205 10.29 7.36 5.65
C VAL A 205 11.46 6.96 6.55
N LEU A 206 11.31 7.04 7.86
CA LEU A 206 12.32 6.57 8.81
C LEU A 206 12.45 5.05 8.81
N ASP A 207 11.33 4.34 8.79
CA ASP A 207 11.25 2.88 8.89
C ASP A 207 10.06 2.31 8.09
N ASN A 208 10.24 2.17 6.79
CA ASN A 208 9.24 1.62 5.87
C ASN A 208 8.97 0.12 6.06
N LEU A 209 9.80 -0.58 6.83
CA LEU A 209 9.67 -2.01 7.12
C LEU A 209 8.91 -2.29 8.42
N ALA A 210 8.59 -1.26 9.21
CA ALA A 210 7.90 -1.41 10.49
C ALA A 210 6.53 -2.11 10.38
N GLY A 211 5.85 -1.94 9.24
CA GLY A 211 4.54 -2.59 8.97
C GLY A 211 3.37 -2.00 9.74
N GLU A 212 3.62 -1.09 10.69
CA GLU A 212 2.62 -0.41 11.49
C GLU A 212 3.02 1.06 11.72
N HIS A 213 2.22 1.96 11.17
CA HIS A 213 2.47 3.39 11.19
C HIS A 213 1.34 4.19 11.86
N GLY A 214 0.38 3.53 12.50
CA GLY A 214 -0.75 4.18 13.16
C GLY A 214 -0.36 4.99 14.39
N LEU A 215 -1.11 6.05 14.71
CA LEU A 215 -0.82 6.99 15.80
C LEU A 215 -0.64 6.30 17.15
N LYS A 216 -1.61 5.47 17.55
CA LYS A 216 -1.63 4.82 18.86
C LYS A 216 -0.41 3.89 19.07
N PRO A 217 -0.11 2.97 18.14
CA PRO A 217 1.10 2.15 18.22
C PRO A 217 2.39 2.97 18.28
N LEU A 218 2.48 4.03 17.46
CA LEU A 218 3.68 4.88 17.44
C LEU A 218 3.85 5.67 18.73
N ALA A 219 2.78 6.28 19.26
CA ALA A 219 2.84 7.03 20.50
C ALA A 219 3.22 6.13 21.69
N ARG A 220 2.64 4.93 21.77
CA ARG A 220 3.02 3.93 22.78
C ARG A 220 4.48 3.50 22.62
N ARG A 221 4.92 3.26 21.40
CA ARG A 221 6.26 2.76 21.11
C ARG A 221 7.35 3.80 21.38
N TRP A 222 7.20 5.01 20.86
CA TRP A 222 8.24 6.02 20.87
C TRP A 222 8.14 7.00 22.04
N LEU A 223 6.92 7.22 22.57
CA LEU A 223 6.66 8.18 23.62
C LEU A 223 6.19 7.53 24.94
N ARG A 224 6.01 6.22 24.97
CA ARG A 224 5.42 5.48 26.10
C ARG A 224 4.04 6.01 26.49
N ALA A 225 3.25 6.46 25.52
CA ALA A 225 1.94 7.04 25.77
C ALA A 225 1.05 6.09 26.56
N ALA A 226 0.31 6.62 27.53
CA ALA A 226 -0.78 5.92 28.21
C ALA A 226 -1.88 5.54 27.22
N ASP A 227 -2.75 4.63 27.61
CA ASP A 227 -3.92 4.28 26.81
C ASP A 227 -4.99 5.37 26.93
N TRP A 228 -5.28 6.06 25.85
CA TRP A 228 -6.34 7.09 25.79
C TRP A 228 -7.48 6.71 24.86
N ASP A 229 -7.37 5.56 24.16
CA ASP A 229 -8.35 5.16 23.14
C ASP A 229 -9.30 4.03 23.61
N SER A 230 -8.98 3.29 24.68
CA SER A 230 -9.81 2.17 25.14
C SER A 230 -11.14 2.64 25.73
N ASP A 231 -11.18 3.75 26.45
CA ASP A 231 -12.42 4.31 27.02
C ASP A 231 -13.38 4.72 25.90
N ALA A 232 -12.96 5.56 24.96
CA ALA A 232 -13.77 5.93 23.81
C ALA A 232 -14.20 4.72 22.97
N LYS A 233 -13.29 3.78 22.69
CA LYS A 233 -13.59 2.55 21.95
C LYS A 233 -14.51 1.58 22.68
N SER A 234 -14.63 1.67 24.01
CA SER A 234 -15.58 0.85 24.76
C SER A 234 -17.03 1.05 24.33
N TYR A 235 -17.35 2.25 23.81
CA TYR A 235 -18.66 2.59 23.25
C TYR A 235 -18.86 2.04 21.84
N LEU A 236 -17.77 1.68 21.12
CA LEU A 236 -17.83 1.12 19.78
C LEU A 236 -18.05 -0.40 19.83
N LYS A 237 -19.29 -0.83 20.10
CA LYS A 237 -19.69 -2.23 19.94
C LYS A 237 -19.74 -2.58 18.46
N ARG A 238 -19.76 -3.87 18.14
CA ARG A 238 -19.82 -4.38 16.76
C ARG A 238 -20.98 -3.73 15.98
N GLY A 239 -20.67 -2.91 14.98
CA GLY A 239 -21.64 -2.13 14.21
C GLY A 239 -22.00 -0.76 14.76
N ALA A 240 -21.36 -0.30 15.85
CA ALA A 240 -21.52 1.04 16.38
C ALA A 240 -20.52 2.02 15.74
N TYR A 241 -20.90 3.28 15.63
CA TYR A 241 -20.15 4.36 14.99
C TYR A 241 -19.63 5.35 16.04
N PHE A 242 -18.67 6.19 15.67
CA PHE A 242 -18.12 7.26 16.52
C PHE A 242 -19.21 8.20 17.09
N GLU A 243 -20.32 8.34 16.40
CA GLU A 243 -21.52 9.08 16.89
C GLU A 243 -22.08 8.55 18.22
N ASN A 244 -21.80 7.29 18.56
CA ASN A 244 -22.28 6.67 19.80
C ASN A 244 -21.38 6.97 21.01
N ILE A 245 -20.23 7.59 20.80
CA ILE A 245 -19.34 8.03 21.87
C ILE A 245 -19.92 9.31 22.50
N PRO A 246 -20.02 9.38 23.85
CA PRO A 246 -20.40 10.63 24.50
C PRO A 246 -19.50 11.80 24.07
N ARG A 247 -20.06 12.95 23.80
CA ARG A 247 -19.35 14.09 23.20
C ARG A 247 -18.10 14.50 23.99
N GLU A 248 -18.20 14.59 25.29
CA GLU A 248 -17.05 14.92 26.16
C GLU A 248 -15.90 13.92 25.97
N LYS A 249 -16.21 12.62 25.91
CA LYS A 249 -15.23 11.56 25.67
C LYS A 249 -14.63 11.58 24.26
N LEU A 250 -15.46 11.92 23.27
CA LEU A 250 -15.01 12.07 21.89
C LEU A 250 -14.06 13.27 21.76
N TYR A 251 -14.37 14.37 22.41
CA TYR A 251 -13.54 15.59 22.36
C TYR A 251 -12.19 15.38 23.07
N GLU A 252 -12.20 14.73 24.23
CA GLU A 252 -10.98 14.34 24.94
C GLU A 252 -10.12 13.40 24.07
N TYR A 253 -10.73 12.39 23.48
CA TYR A 253 -10.08 11.44 22.60
C TYR A 253 -9.45 12.13 21.37
N ASN A 254 -10.20 12.97 20.67
CA ASN A 254 -9.73 13.73 19.50
C ASN A 254 -8.59 14.69 19.87
N LEU A 255 -8.71 15.40 21.02
CA LEU A 255 -7.63 16.23 21.52
C LEU A 255 -6.35 15.43 21.77
N MET A 256 -6.46 14.28 22.42
CA MET A 256 -5.30 13.43 22.70
C MET A 256 -4.61 12.94 21.44
N ASP A 257 -5.34 12.71 20.34
CA ASP A 257 -4.77 12.39 19.05
C ASP A 257 -3.89 13.53 18.53
N THR A 258 -4.29 14.79 18.68
CA THR A 258 -3.47 15.95 18.31
C THR A 258 -2.26 16.15 19.23
N VAL A 259 -2.41 15.89 20.53
CA VAL A 259 -1.30 15.97 21.50
C VAL A 259 -0.18 14.99 21.12
N TYR A 260 -0.53 13.74 20.85
CA TYR A 260 0.47 12.74 20.47
C TYR A 260 0.97 12.93 19.04
N THR A 261 0.16 13.44 18.13
CA THR A 261 0.62 13.85 16.79
C THR A 261 1.70 14.92 16.89
N TYR A 262 1.49 15.95 17.72
CA TYR A 262 2.47 16.99 17.96
C TYR A 262 3.77 16.46 18.57
N LYS A 263 3.67 15.63 19.62
CA LYS A 263 4.84 15.00 20.26
C LYS A 263 5.62 14.08 19.33
N LEU A 264 4.94 13.33 18.46
CA LEU A 264 5.60 12.50 17.44
C LEU A 264 6.29 13.35 16.38
N TYR A 265 5.70 14.47 15.98
CA TYR A 265 6.36 15.44 15.10
C TYR A 265 7.68 15.96 15.70
N GLU A 266 7.64 16.41 16.95
CA GLU A 266 8.86 16.87 17.66
C GLU A 266 9.92 15.76 17.79
N TYR A 267 9.48 14.51 17.92
CA TYR A 267 10.37 13.36 18.01
C TYR A 267 10.97 12.94 16.65
N PHE A 268 10.16 12.85 15.60
CA PHE A 268 10.60 12.33 14.30
C PHE A 268 11.33 13.36 13.43
N LEU A 269 11.00 14.65 13.51
CA LEU A 269 11.64 15.68 12.68
C LEU A 269 13.16 15.75 12.87
N PRO A 270 13.71 15.75 14.08
CA PRO A 270 15.17 15.70 14.30
C PRO A 270 15.79 14.41 13.71
N LEU A 271 15.11 13.27 13.85
CA LEU A 271 15.60 11.99 13.31
C LEU A 271 15.65 12.00 11.77
N LEU A 272 14.63 12.56 11.10
CA LEU A 272 14.64 12.73 9.64
C LEU A 272 15.80 13.61 9.18
N LYS A 273 16.07 14.71 9.90
CA LYS A 273 17.16 15.62 9.57
C LYS A 273 18.53 14.96 9.79
N SER A 274 18.74 14.30 10.93
CA SER A 274 20.02 13.67 11.26
C SER A 274 20.34 12.44 10.40
N SER A 275 19.32 11.69 9.95
CA SER A 275 19.46 10.54 9.05
C SER A 275 19.58 10.92 7.57
N GLY A 276 19.52 12.22 7.21
CA GLY A 276 19.54 12.67 5.81
C GLY A 276 18.27 12.37 5.01
N LYS A 277 17.21 11.84 5.65
CA LYS A 277 15.96 11.44 5.00
C LYS A 277 14.94 12.57 4.83
N TYR A 278 15.23 13.76 5.37
CA TYR A 278 14.31 14.90 5.35
C TYR A 278 13.94 15.36 3.93
N LYS A 279 14.91 15.35 2.98
CA LYS A 279 14.66 15.72 1.58
C LYS A 279 13.67 14.76 0.92
N TYR A 280 13.80 13.46 1.16
CA TYR A 280 12.88 12.46 0.63
C TYR A 280 11.49 12.58 1.28
N TYR A 281 11.43 12.77 2.60
CA TYR A 281 10.17 13.02 3.29
C TYR A 281 9.45 14.25 2.72
N HIS A 282 10.15 15.38 2.54
CA HIS A 282 9.55 16.60 2.00
C HIS A 282 9.03 16.40 0.56
N TYR A 283 9.73 15.62 -0.24
CA TYR A 283 9.23 15.21 -1.55
C TYR A 283 7.92 14.41 -1.42
N ARG A 284 7.85 13.44 -0.53
CA ARG A 284 6.65 12.64 -0.28
C ARG A 284 5.46 13.50 0.18
N MET A 285 5.71 14.58 0.92
CA MET A 285 4.68 15.55 1.29
C MET A 285 4.09 16.30 0.08
N GLN A 286 4.85 16.51 -1.02
CA GLN A 286 4.26 17.03 -2.26
C GLN A 286 3.30 16.01 -2.89
N VAL A 287 3.62 14.74 -2.80
CA VAL A 287 2.75 13.67 -3.28
C VAL A 287 1.43 13.63 -2.51
N THR A 288 1.44 13.84 -1.18
CA THR A 288 0.18 13.86 -0.39
C THR A 288 -0.81 14.92 -0.87
N LYS A 289 -0.33 16.08 -1.33
CA LYS A 289 -1.19 17.12 -1.92
C LYS A 289 -1.89 16.63 -3.18
N VAL A 290 -1.16 15.97 -4.07
CA VAL A 290 -1.76 15.36 -5.27
C VAL A 290 -2.79 14.30 -4.89
N LEU A 291 -2.50 13.47 -3.86
CA LEU A 291 -3.45 12.45 -3.42
C LEU A 291 -4.75 13.06 -2.86
N ILE A 292 -4.67 14.19 -2.15
CA ILE A 292 -5.83 14.94 -1.68
C ILE A 292 -6.66 15.42 -2.89
N ASP A 293 -6.01 16.04 -3.89
CA ASP A 293 -6.68 16.52 -5.10
C ASP A 293 -7.36 15.36 -5.87
N VAL A 294 -6.65 14.23 -6.05
CA VAL A 294 -7.19 13.04 -6.72
C VAL A 294 -8.40 12.46 -5.99
N GLN A 295 -8.35 12.42 -4.66
CA GLN A 295 -9.49 11.98 -3.84
C GLN A 295 -10.68 12.93 -3.99
N LEU A 296 -10.46 14.25 -3.95
CA LEU A 296 -11.51 15.24 -4.15
C LEU A 296 -12.11 15.20 -5.57
N ASN A 297 -11.27 15.01 -6.58
CA ASN A 297 -11.71 14.88 -7.98
C ASN A 297 -12.57 13.63 -8.20
N GLY A 298 -12.19 12.51 -7.62
CA GLY A 298 -12.86 11.21 -7.80
C GLY A 298 -12.93 10.73 -9.25
N VAL A 299 -13.59 9.63 -9.49
CA VAL A 299 -13.79 9.01 -10.82
C VAL A 299 -15.27 8.87 -11.11
N ALA A 300 -15.76 9.37 -12.24
CA ALA A 300 -17.16 9.21 -12.62
C ALA A 300 -17.49 7.74 -12.93
N VAL A 301 -18.72 7.32 -12.58
CA VAL A 301 -19.16 5.94 -12.71
C VAL A 301 -20.44 5.84 -13.55
N SER A 302 -20.42 4.97 -14.55
CA SER A 302 -21.61 4.58 -15.30
C SER A 302 -22.34 3.46 -14.56
N LEU A 303 -23.49 3.78 -13.93
CA LEU A 303 -24.34 2.78 -13.28
C LEU A 303 -24.91 1.79 -14.29
N GLY A 304 -25.26 2.23 -15.52
CA GLY A 304 -25.73 1.36 -16.59
C GLY A 304 -24.70 0.30 -17.00
N ALA A 305 -23.42 0.71 -17.13
CA ALA A 305 -22.34 -0.25 -17.40
C ALA A 305 -22.13 -1.25 -16.25
N LEU A 306 -22.36 -0.84 -15.00
CA LEU A 306 -22.34 -1.75 -13.85
C LEU A 306 -23.50 -2.74 -13.89
N ASP A 307 -24.71 -2.30 -14.31
CA ASP A 307 -25.90 -3.16 -14.43
C ASP A 307 -25.67 -4.24 -15.49
N GLU A 308 -25.21 -3.86 -16.67
CA GLU A 308 -24.88 -4.80 -17.77
C GLU A 308 -23.82 -5.83 -17.34
N LEU A 309 -22.80 -5.36 -16.62
CA LEU A 309 -21.73 -6.21 -16.14
C LEU A 309 -22.24 -7.19 -15.06
N GLU A 310 -23.08 -6.72 -14.15
CA GLU A 310 -23.69 -7.55 -13.11
C GLU A 310 -24.57 -8.65 -13.70
N GLU A 311 -25.42 -8.34 -14.68
CA GLU A 311 -26.22 -9.33 -15.39
C GLU A 311 -25.37 -10.38 -16.10
N LYS A 312 -24.29 -9.95 -16.78
CA LYS A 312 -23.35 -10.86 -17.43
C LYS A 312 -22.77 -11.87 -16.42
N TYR A 313 -22.27 -11.40 -15.28
CA TYR A 313 -21.64 -12.28 -14.30
C TYR A 313 -22.62 -13.10 -13.49
N LYS A 314 -23.84 -12.63 -13.27
CA LYS A 314 -24.93 -13.45 -12.69
C LYS A 314 -25.26 -14.65 -13.59
N ARG A 315 -25.44 -14.41 -14.90
CA ARG A 315 -25.64 -15.51 -15.86
C ARG A 315 -24.50 -16.53 -15.84
N GLN A 316 -23.25 -16.06 -15.82
CA GLN A 316 -22.09 -16.95 -15.69
C GLN A 316 -22.08 -17.74 -14.38
N CYS A 317 -22.44 -17.14 -13.26
CA CYS A 317 -22.59 -17.85 -11.98
C CYS A 317 -23.64 -18.97 -12.08
N ASP A 318 -24.80 -18.71 -12.69
CA ASP A 318 -25.88 -19.69 -12.84
C ASP A 318 -25.43 -20.83 -13.77
N GLU A 319 -24.79 -20.55 -14.89
CA GLU A 319 -24.21 -21.53 -15.81
C GLU A 319 -23.19 -22.44 -15.12
N TYR A 320 -22.21 -21.87 -14.44
CA TYR A 320 -21.19 -22.67 -13.73
C TYR A 320 -21.74 -23.42 -12.53
N LEU A 321 -22.76 -22.87 -11.84
CA LEU A 321 -23.46 -23.57 -10.77
C LEU A 321 -24.21 -24.80 -11.30
N ALA A 322 -24.86 -24.69 -12.44
CA ALA A 322 -25.53 -25.82 -13.11
C ALA A 322 -24.52 -26.93 -13.48
N VAL A 323 -23.35 -26.56 -14.02
CA VAL A 323 -22.27 -27.50 -14.32
C VAL A 323 -21.77 -28.19 -13.04
N LEU A 324 -21.51 -27.43 -11.97
CA LEU A 324 -21.04 -27.97 -10.68
C LEU A 324 -22.08 -28.95 -10.08
N ARG A 325 -23.38 -28.61 -10.10
CA ARG A 325 -24.45 -29.48 -9.63
C ARG A 325 -24.58 -30.77 -10.45
N SER A 326 -24.42 -30.65 -11.77
CA SER A 326 -24.42 -31.83 -12.66
C SER A 326 -23.28 -32.78 -12.34
N ILE A 327 -22.05 -32.26 -12.15
CA ILE A 327 -20.88 -33.08 -11.84
C ILE A 327 -20.96 -33.65 -10.42
N ALA A 328 -21.45 -32.87 -9.45
CA ALA A 328 -21.61 -33.31 -8.05
C ALA A 328 -22.77 -34.31 -7.87
N GLY A 329 -23.66 -34.40 -8.83
CA GLY A 329 -24.83 -35.33 -8.79
C GLY A 329 -25.98 -34.85 -7.91
N GLY A 330 -26.09 -33.54 -7.65
CA GLY A 330 -27.14 -32.96 -6.82
C GLY A 330 -26.90 -31.51 -6.40
N GLU A 331 -27.63 -31.06 -5.37
CA GLU A 331 -27.48 -29.71 -4.85
C GLU A 331 -26.06 -29.48 -4.31
N PHE A 332 -25.45 -28.40 -4.77
CA PHE A 332 -24.06 -28.01 -4.41
C PHE A 332 -23.95 -26.52 -4.22
N ASN A 333 -23.27 -26.12 -3.10
CA ASN A 333 -22.95 -24.74 -2.81
C ASN A 333 -21.43 -24.50 -2.97
N PRO A 334 -20.98 -23.82 -4.06
CA PRO A 334 -19.56 -23.56 -4.33
C PRO A 334 -18.88 -22.59 -3.35
N GLN A 335 -19.65 -21.96 -2.46
CA GLN A 335 -19.14 -21.12 -1.37
C GLN A 335 -18.97 -21.87 -0.04
N SER A 336 -19.41 -23.15 0.04
CA SER A 336 -19.29 -23.97 1.24
C SER A 336 -17.96 -24.74 1.26
N PRO A 337 -16.98 -24.38 2.11
CA PRO A 337 -15.72 -25.13 2.23
C PRO A 337 -15.95 -26.60 2.57
N LYS A 338 -17.01 -26.90 3.36
CA LYS A 338 -17.37 -28.26 3.75
C LYS A 338 -17.80 -29.08 2.53
N GLN A 339 -18.75 -28.57 1.72
CA GLN A 339 -19.24 -29.31 0.55
C GLN A 339 -18.13 -29.52 -0.50
N ILE A 340 -17.25 -28.54 -0.68
CA ILE A 340 -16.09 -28.67 -1.56
C ILE A 340 -15.18 -29.78 -1.07
N LYS A 341 -14.88 -29.81 0.23
CA LYS A 341 -14.05 -30.85 0.83
C LYS A 341 -14.71 -32.22 0.70
N ASP A 342 -15.99 -32.35 1.04
CA ASP A 342 -16.76 -33.60 0.97
C ASP A 342 -16.78 -34.15 -0.47
N TYR A 343 -16.91 -33.27 -1.48
CA TYR A 343 -16.83 -33.67 -2.89
C TYR A 343 -15.47 -34.31 -3.25
N PHE A 344 -14.36 -33.62 -2.90
CA PHE A 344 -13.02 -34.12 -3.21
C PHE A 344 -12.67 -35.38 -2.40
N ASP A 345 -13.08 -35.46 -1.14
CA ASP A 345 -12.91 -36.66 -0.30
C ASP A 345 -13.64 -37.87 -0.91
N SER A 346 -14.86 -37.67 -1.44
CA SER A 346 -15.66 -38.74 -2.12
C SER A 346 -14.99 -39.27 -3.39
N ARG A 347 -14.08 -38.49 -3.99
CA ARG A 347 -13.29 -38.84 -5.18
C ARG A 347 -11.87 -39.30 -4.82
N GLY A 348 -11.56 -39.45 -3.53
CA GLY A 348 -10.23 -39.86 -3.08
C GLY A 348 -9.13 -38.81 -3.30
N VAL A 349 -9.53 -37.55 -3.47
CA VAL A 349 -8.60 -36.43 -3.68
C VAL A 349 -8.40 -35.66 -2.39
N SER A 350 -7.20 -35.74 -1.82
CA SER A 350 -6.82 -35.00 -0.60
C SER A 350 -5.98 -33.77 -0.95
N SER A 351 -6.27 -32.67 -0.24
CA SER A 351 -5.48 -31.43 -0.33
C SER A 351 -5.51 -30.71 1.02
N PRO A 352 -4.41 -30.03 1.41
CA PRO A 352 -4.37 -29.19 2.62
C PRO A 352 -5.32 -28.00 2.57
N SER A 353 -5.67 -27.55 1.36
CA SER A 353 -6.61 -26.46 1.09
C SER A 353 -7.24 -26.64 -0.28
N PHE A 354 -8.42 -26.01 -0.49
CA PHE A 354 -9.09 -25.88 -1.78
C PHE A 354 -9.19 -24.41 -2.21
N ASP A 355 -8.19 -23.62 -1.89
CA ASP A 355 -7.98 -22.29 -2.47
C ASP A 355 -7.58 -22.39 -3.96
N SER A 356 -7.51 -21.24 -4.63
CA SER A 356 -7.23 -21.20 -6.07
C SER A 356 -5.90 -21.85 -6.46
N ASP A 357 -4.87 -21.73 -5.62
CA ASP A 357 -3.53 -22.27 -5.95
C ASP A 357 -3.48 -23.79 -5.80
N HIS A 358 -4.09 -24.32 -4.74
CA HIS A 358 -4.22 -25.76 -4.54
C HIS A 358 -5.12 -26.41 -5.61
N LEU A 359 -6.23 -25.74 -5.97
CA LEU A 359 -7.10 -26.21 -7.06
C LEU A 359 -6.37 -26.24 -8.41
N LYS A 360 -5.61 -25.19 -8.75
CA LYS A 360 -4.77 -25.17 -9.96
C LYS A 360 -3.69 -26.26 -9.95
N LYS A 361 -3.16 -26.61 -8.78
CA LYS A 361 -2.23 -27.72 -8.64
C LYS A 361 -2.92 -29.07 -8.92
N LEU A 362 -4.09 -29.33 -8.30
CA LEU A 362 -4.87 -30.54 -8.55
C LEU A 362 -5.27 -30.67 -10.02
N ARG A 363 -5.65 -29.58 -10.67
CA ARG A 363 -5.95 -29.52 -12.11
C ARG A 363 -4.75 -29.94 -12.96
N ARG A 364 -3.55 -29.48 -12.65
CA ARG A 364 -2.31 -29.88 -13.34
C ARG A 364 -1.99 -31.37 -13.16
N GLU A 365 -2.36 -31.94 -12.01
CA GLU A 365 -2.26 -33.37 -11.74
C GLU A 365 -3.34 -34.21 -12.46
N GLY A 366 -4.20 -33.56 -13.27
CA GLY A 366 -5.30 -34.22 -14.00
C GLY A 366 -6.48 -34.64 -13.11
N LYS A 367 -6.55 -34.17 -11.86
CA LYS A 367 -7.60 -34.53 -10.89
C LYS A 367 -8.80 -33.62 -11.03
N GLU A 368 -9.99 -34.19 -11.23
CA GLU A 368 -11.29 -33.50 -11.22
C GLU A 368 -11.30 -32.19 -12.05
N THR A 369 -10.64 -32.18 -13.22
CA THR A 369 -10.39 -30.97 -14.01
C THR A 369 -11.65 -30.20 -14.36
N GLY A 370 -12.72 -30.90 -14.82
CA GLY A 370 -13.99 -30.25 -15.17
C GLY A 370 -14.70 -29.60 -13.99
N PHE A 371 -14.65 -30.23 -12.81
CA PHE A 371 -15.19 -29.63 -11.58
C PHE A 371 -14.38 -28.44 -11.13
N ILE A 372 -13.04 -28.56 -11.16
CA ILE A 372 -12.13 -27.47 -10.75
C ILE A 372 -12.28 -26.27 -11.67
N ASP A 373 -12.36 -26.48 -12.98
CA ASP A 373 -12.54 -25.39 -13.95
C ASP A 373 -13.85 -24.63 -13.69
N ALA A 374 -14.95 -25.35 -13.51
CA ALA A 374 -16.24 -24.74 -13.19
C ALA A 374 -16.23 -24.00 -11.83
N LEU A 375 -15.57 -24.60 -10.81
CA LEU A 375 -15.46 -23.98 -9.48
C LEU A 375 -14.62 -22.70 -9.50
N LEU A 376 -13.51 -22.70 -10.20
CA LEU A 376 -12.64 -21.51 -10.35
C LEU A 376 -13.36 -20.41 -11.14
N ALA A 377 -14.06 -20.76 -12.21
CA ALA A 377 -14.84 -19.82 -13.03
C ALA A 377 -16.01 -19.21 -12.24
N TYR A 378 -16.75 -20.02 -11.48
CA TYR A 378 -17.80 -19.54 -10.57
C TYR A 378 -17.25 -18.56 -9.55
N ARG A 379 -16.15 -18.94 -8.86
CA ARG A 379 -15.52 -18.09 -7.85
C ARG A 379 -15.05 -16.75 -8.43
N TYR A 380 -14.52 -16.77 -9.65
CA TYR A 380 -14.13 -15.55 -10.34
C TYR A 380 -15.33 -14.64 -10.61
N ALA A 381 -16.41 -15.18 -11.19
CA ALA A 381 -17.63 -14.44 -11.47
C ALA A 381 -18.26 -13.85 -10.18
N ALA A 382 -18.38 -14.67 -9.14
CA ALA A 382 -18.89 -14.25 -7.84
C ALA A 382 -18.01 -13.17 -7.18
N LYS A 383 -16.67 -13.25 -7.32
CA LYS A 383 -15.74 -12.23 -6.86
C LYS A 383 -15.94 -10.90 -7.60
N VAL A 384 -16.14 -10.94 -8.93
CA VAL A 384 -16.37 -9.71 -9.70
C VAL A 384 -17.64 -9.02 -9.23
N ILE A 385 -18.74 -9.76 -9.02
CA ILE A 385 -20.00 -9.21 -8.48
C ILE A 385 -19.77 -8.61 -7.08
N GLY A 386 -19.26 -9.40 -6.14
CA GLY A 386 -19.16 -8.98 -4.73
C GLY A 386 -18.06 -7.96 -4.46
N SER A 387 -16.85 -8.21 -4.99
CA SER A 387 -15.68 -7.38 -4.64
C SER A 387 -15.52 -6.15 -5.53
N TYR A 388 -16.02 -6.19 -6.78
CA TYR A 388 -15.87 -5.05 -7.69
C TYR A 388 -17.20 -4.32 -7.88
N ILE A 389 -18.20 -4.95 -8.49
CA ILE A 389 -19.45 -4.27 -8.87
C ILE A 389 -20.19 -3.73 -7.64
N THR A 390 -20.50 -4.60 -6.66
CA THR A 390 -21.23 -4.21 -5.44
C THR A 390 -20.45 -3.16 -4.66
N ASN A 391 -19.12 -3.30 -4.56
CA ASN A 391 -18.29 -2.37 -3.82
C ASN A 391 -18.23 -1.01 -4.52
N VAL A 392 -18.01 -0.96 -5.85
CA VAL A 392 -18.05 0.28 -6.62
C VAL A 392 -19.42 0.96 -6.48
N ARG A 393 -20.51 0.22 -6.74
CA ARG A 393 -21.89 0.75 -6.66
C ARG A 393 -22.19 1.39 -5.30
N ARG A 394 -21.81 0.72 -4.21
CA ARG A 394 -21.99 1.23 -2.84
C ARG A 394 -21.23 2.53 -2.55
N LYS A 395 -20.13 2.75 -3.28
CA LYS A 395 -19.23 3.89 -3.09
C LYS A 395 -19.50 5.07 -4.01
N VAL A 396 -20.46 4.97 -4.93
CA VAL A 396 -20.85 6.10 -5.78
C VAL A 396 -21.51 7.18 -4.91
N GLY A 397 -20.89 8.35 -4.89
CA GLY A 397 -21.41 9.53 -4.20
C GLY A 397 -22.60 10.17 -4.92
N LYS A 398 -23.20 11.18 -4.30
CA LYS A 398 -24.31 11.96 -4.89
C LYS A 398 -23.90 12.71 -6.18
N ASP A 399 -22.60 12.93 -6.36
CA ASP A 399 -22.00 13.54 -7.55
C ASP A 399 -21.75 12.51 -8.69
N GLY A 400 -22.18 11.25 -8.53
CA GLY A 400 -22.00 10.20 -9.51
C GLY A 400 -20.57 9.69 -9.61
N ARG A 401 -19.70 9.98 -8.63
CA ARG A 401 -18.28 9.62 -8.63
C ARG A 401 -17.96 8.70 -7.45
N ILE A 402 -16.91 7.90 -7.60
CA ILE A 402 -16.23 7.23 -6.50
C ILE A 402 -15.01 8.05 -6.10
N HIS A 403 -14.68 8.05 -4.80
CA HIS A 403 -13.55 8.78 -4.24
C HIS A 403 -12.61 7.82 -3.51
N PRO A 404 -11.75 7.07 -4.23
CA PRO A 404 -10.86 6.10 -3.62
C PRO A 404 -9.90 6.76 -2.64
N TYR A 405 -9.79 6.20 -1.46
CA TYR A 405 -8.86 6.65 -0.44
C TYR A 405 -7.46 6.07 -0.70
N TYR A 406 -6.50 6.94 -0.99
CA TYR A 406 -5.12 6.56 -1.26
C TYR A 406 -4.28 6.51 0.02
N LEU A 407 -3.48 5.44 0.15
CA LEU A 407 -2.52 5.23 1.23
C LEU A 407 -1.11 5.48 0.69
N PRO A 408 -0.43 6.57 1.09
CA PRO A 408 0.92 6.89 0.63
C PRO A 408 2.00 5.93 1.19
N HIS A 409 1.64 5.10 2.16
CA HIS A 409 2.47 4.10 2.83
C HIS A 409 1.97 2.67 2.57
N GLY A 410 1.22 2.44 1.50
CA GLY A 410 0.52 1.18 1.23
C GLY A 410 1.42 -0.04 1.02
N ALA A 411 2.66 0.17 0.63
CA ALA A 411 3.66 -0.89 0.45
C ALA A 411 5.03 -0.47 0.98
N LYS A 412 5.84 -1.44 1.40
CA LYS A 412 7.24 -1.23 1.85
C LYS A 412 8.09 -0.47 0.82
N THR A 413 7.80 -0.64 -0.46
CA THR A 413 8.45 0.05 -1.58
C THR A 413 7.99 1.48 -1.82
N GLY A 414 7.06 2.00 -1.02
CA GLY A 414 6.46 3.31 -1.21
C GLY A 414 5.39 3.38 -2.30
N ARG A 415 5.06 2.26 -2.95
CA ARG A 415 3.92 2.18 -3.86
C ARG A 415 2.64 2.54 -3.13
N LEU A 416 1.75 3.24 -3.83
CA LEU A 416 0.44 3.57 -3.32
C LEU A 416 -0.44 2.31 -3.22
N SER A 417 -1.34 2.30 -2.27
CA SER A 417 -2.52 1.44 -2.32
C SER A 417 -3.79 2.29 -2.21
N ALA A 418 -4.93 1.73 -2.61
CA ALA A 418 -6.20 2.42 -2.52
C ALA A 418 -7.25 1.53 -1.87
N LYS A 419 -8.17 2.18 -1.13
CA LYS A 419 -9.35 1.55 -0.53
C LYS A 419 -10.61 2.29 -0.96
N GLY A 420 -11.76 1.66 -0.83
CA GLY A 420 -13.06 2.25 -0.97
C GLY A 420 -13.39 2.95 -2.30
N PRO A 421 -13.28 2.30 -3.47
CA PRO A 421 -12.83 0.93 -3.74
C PRO A 421 -11.31 0.83 -4.02
N ALA A 422 -10.80 -0.44 -3.99
CA ALA A 422 -9.39 -0.73 -4.25
C ALA A 422 -9.09 -0.73 -5.77
N ILE A 423 -9.09 0.42 -6.40
CA ILE A 423 -8.97 0.59 -7.85
C ILE A 423 -7.69 0.02 -8.45
N GLN A 424 -6.60 -0.03 -7.67
CA GLN A 424 -5.31 -0.57 -8.10
C GLN A 424 -5.30 -2.10 -8.26
N THR A 425 -6.29 -2.79 -7.70
CA THR A 425 -6.39 -4.26 -7.76
C THR A 425 -7.54 -4.76 -8.64
N MET A 426 -8.20 -3.87 -9.37
CA MET A 426 -9.24 -4.23 -10.33
C MET A 426 -8.64 -5.00 -11.49
N GLY A 427 -9.09 -6.27 -11.68
CA GLY A 427 -8.58 -7.13 -12.74
C GLY A 427 -8.88 -6.58 -14.14
N ARG A 428 -7.89 -6.59 -15.01
CA ARG A 428 -8.04 -6.12 -16.41
C ARG A 428 -9.15 -6.89 -17.13
N ASP A 429 -9.26 -8.20 -16.93
CA ASP A 429 -10.22 -9.07 -17.61
C ASP A 429 -11.64 -9.00 -17.01
N SER A 430 -11.86 -8.24 -15.94
CA SER A 430 -13.15 -8.16 -15.25
C SER A 430 -14.18 -7.29 -15.98
N GLY A 431 -13.73 -6.39 -16.86
CA GLY A 431 -14.57 -5.38 -17.51
C GLY A 431 -15.05 -4.26 -16.59
N ILE A 432 -14.66 -4.26 -15.30
CA ILE A 432 -15.08 -3.22 -14.33
C ILE A 432 -14.59 -1.83 -14.72
N LYS A 433 -13.45 -1.74 -15.41
CA LYS A 433 -12.86 -0.48 -15.88
C LYS A 433 -13.75 0.24 -16.91
N ARG A 434 -14.62 -0.49 -17.64
CA ARG A 434 -15.62 0.10 -18.54
C ARG A 434 -16.63 0.98 -17.82
N ALA A 435 -16.90 0.68 -16.55
CA ALA A 435 -17.80 1.49 -15.73
C ALA A 435 -17.16 2.75 -15.15
N LEU A 436 -15.84 2.87 -15.20
CA LEU A 436 -15.10 4.07 -14.81
C LEU A 436 -14.96 4.99 -16.03
N VAL A 437 -15.77 6.04 -16.08
CA VAL A 437 -15.96 6.86 -17.29
C VAL A 437 -15.48 8.30 -17.10
N ALA A 438 -15.31 9.01 -18.20
CA ALA A 438 -15.15 10.46 -18.18
C ALA A 438 -16.49 11.16 -17.89
N ALA A 439 -16.44 12.36 -17.33
CA ALA A 439 -17.59 13.24 -17.24
C ALA A 439 -18.09 13.69 -18.64
N PRO A 440 -19.36 14.08 -18.79
CA PRO A 440 -19.88 14.62 -20.04
C PRO A 440 -19.00 15.77 -20.60
N GLY A 441 -18.66 15.73 -21.88
CA GLY A 441 -17.78 16.70 -22.53
C GLY A 441 -16.29 16.52 -22.25
N CYS A 442 -15.92 15.44 -21.57
CA CYS A 442 -14.52 15.10 -21.25
C CYS A 442 -14.14 13.71 -21.80
N LYS A 443 -12.86 13.47 -21.86
CA LYS A 443 -12.23 12.16 -22.09
C LYS A 443 -11.26 11.82 -20.95
N ILE A 444 -10.92 10.54 -20.85
CA ILE A 444 -9.81 10.06 -20.01
C ILE A 444 -8.55 10.03 -20.86
N ILE A 445 -7.48 10.62 -20.35
CA ILE A 445 -6.13 10.43 -20.85
C ILE A 445 -5.42 9.55 -19.83
N SER A 446 -4.96 8.36 -20.22
CA SER A 446 -4.05 7.53 -19.46
C SER A 446 -2.65 7.70 -20.00
N CYS A 447 -1.70 8.04 -19.18
CA CYS A 447 -0.30 8.07 -19.58
C CYS A 447 0.49 7.09 -18.74
N ASP A 448 1.08 6.08 -19.37
CA ASP A 448 1.80 4.98 -18.71
C ASP A 448 3.25 4.93 -19.17
N TYR A 449 4.14 4.49 -18.26
CA TYR A 449 5.54 4.28 -18.62
C TYR A 449 5.74 2.96 -19.37
N SER A 450 6.41 3.01 -20.50
CA SER A 450 6.87 1.79 -21.16
C SER A 450 8.03 1.15 -20.38
N GLN A 451 7.75 0.01 -19.72
CA GLN A 451 8.73 -0.84 -19.04
C GLN A 451 9.58 -0.12 -17.97
N ALA A 452 8.97 0.76 -17.15
CA ALA A 452 9.66 1.59 -16.15
C ALA A 452 10.65 0.82 -15.26
N GLU A 453 10.24 -0.35 -14.73
CA GLU A 453 11.09 -1.14 -13.85
C GLU A 453 12.33 -1.68 -14.56
N LEU A 454 12.20 -2.14 -15.81
CA LEU A 454 13.35 -2.66 -16.57
C LEU A 454 14.33 -1.54 -16.95
N ARG A 455 13.82 -0.37 -17.30
CA ARG A 455 14.64 0.83 -17.55
C ARG A 455 15.38 1.26 -16.27
N THR A 456 14.70 1.19 -15.13
CA THR A 456 15.30 1.44 -13.81
C THR A 456 16.40 0.42 -13.50
N VAL A 457 16.17 -0.86 -13.78
CA VAL A 457 17.18 -1.91 -13.59
C VAL A 457 18.40 -1.70 -14.48
N ALA A 458 18.23 -1.33 -15.77
CA ALA A 458 19.31 -1.05 -16.68
C ALA A 458 20.25 0.06 -16.17
N GLU A 459 19.67 1.14 -15.65
CA GLU A 459 20.42 2.26 -15.06
C GLU A 459 21.14 1.88 -13.76
N ILE A 460 20.45 1.17 -12.84
CA ILE A 460 21.01 0.80 -11.54
C ILE A 460 22.11 -0.24 -11.70
N ALA A 461 21.89 -1.25 -12.55
CA ALA A 461 22.88 -2.28 -12.83
C ALA A 461 24.07 -1.76 -13.64
N SER A 462 23.89 -0.60 -14.30
CA SER A 462 24.87 -0.05 -15.26
C SER A 462 25.28 -1.07 -16.33
N ASP A 463 24.30 -1.85 -16.81
CA ASP A 463 24.53 -2.87 -17.84
C ASP A 463 24.47 -2.24 -19.22
N GLU A 464 25.61 -2.18 -19.91
CA GLU A 464 25.75 -1.48 -21.22
C GLU A 464 24.83 -2.10 -22.29
N ALA A 465 24.71 -3.41 -22.33
CA ALA A 465 23.87 -4.09 -23.31
C ALA A 465 22.37 -3.82 -23.03
N MET A 466 21.98 -3.79 -21.77
CA MET A 466 20.61 -3.48 -21.37
C MET A 466 20.28 -2.01 -21.61
N ILE A 467 21.23 -1.10 -21.33
CA ILE A 467 21.08 0.33 -21.63
C ILE A 467 20.92 0.56 -23.14
N ALA A 468 21.73 -0.11 -23.97
CA ALA A 468 21.66 -0.02 -25.41
C ALA A 468 20.30 -0.50 -25.97
N ALA A 469 19.70 -1.52 -25.36
CA ALA A 469 18.39 -2.05 -25.75
C ALA A 469 17.23 -1.07 -25.50
N PHE A 470 17.45 -0.01 -24.73
CA PHE A 470 16.43 1.02 -24.47
C PHE A 470 16.70 2.34 -25.18
N GLN A 471 17.70 2.43 -26.05
CA GLN A 471 17.98 3.65 -26.80
C GLN A 471 16.95 3.90 -27.91
N PRO A 472 16.74 5.15 -28.33
CA PRO A 472 15.88 5.46 -29.46
C PRO A 472 16.30 4.70 -30.73
N GLY A 473 15.34 4.05 -31.37
CA GLY A 473 15.59 3.23 -32.58
C GLY A 473 15.98 1.78 -32.29
N ALA A 474 16.17 1.39 -31.03
CA ALA A 474 16.34 -0.02 -30.68
C ALA A 474 15.01 -0.79 -30.87
N PRO A 475 15.07 -2.08 -31.24
CA PRO A 475 13.89 -2.96 -31.27
C PRO A 475 13.21 -3.04 -29.90
N ASP A 476 11.95 -3.55 -29.86
CA ASP A 476 11.32 -3.86 -28.56
C ASP A 476 12.22 -4.77 -27.72
N PHE A 477 12.43 -4.43 -26.46
CA PHE A 477 13.32 -5.14 -25.53
C PHE A 477 13.08 -6.65 -25.49
N PHE A 478 11.80 -7.06 -25.47
CA PHE A 478 11.47 -8.48 -25.40
C PHE A 478 11.63 -9.18 -26.74
N ASP A 479 11.43 -8.49 -27.84
CA ASP A 479 11.62 -9.04 -29.18
C ASP A 479 13.13 -9.20 -29.47
N ASP A 480 13.96 -8.22 -29.10
CA ASP A 480 15.42 -8.31 -29.12
C ASP A 480 15.93 -9.45 -28.21
N LEU A 481 15.34 -9.60 -27.02
CA LEU A 481 15.72 -10.67 -26.11
C LEU A 481 15.40 -12.07 -26.66
N MET A 482 14.38 -12.22 -27.51
CA MET A 482 14.10 -13.49 -28.18
C MET A 482 15.28 -13.96 -29.05
N THR A 483 15.96 -13.04 -29.72
CA THR A 483 17.15 -13.36 -30.54
C THR A 483 18.35 -13.79 -29.69
N LYS A 484 18.47 -13.25 -28.48
CA LYS A 484 19.54 -13.60 -27.53
C LYS A 484 19.29 -14.93 -26.83
N ILE A 485 18.03 -15.31 -26.60
CA ILE A 485 17.67 -16.58 -25.92
C ILE A 485 17.72 -17.75 -26.92
N TRP A 486 17.31 -17.55 -28.15
CA TRP A 486 17.30 -18.58 -29.20
C TRP A 486 18.06 -18.13 -30.45
N PRO A 487 19.39 -17.88 -30.36
CA PRO A 487 20.18 -17.32 -31.49
C PRO A 487 20.26 -18.26 -32.71
N ASP A 488 20.17 -19.57 -32.51
CA ASP A 488 20.16 -20.55 -33.58
C ASP A 488 18.86 -20.54 -34.40
N GLU A 489 17.74 -20.17 -33.75
CA GLU A 489 16.41 -20.07 -34.39
C GLU A 489 16.14 -18.65 -34.90
N PHE A 490 16.58 -17.63 -34.17
CA PHE A 490 16.40 -16.23 -34.48
C PHE A 490 17.76 -15.50 -34.51
N PRO A 491 18.51 -15.60 -35.60
CA PRO A 491 19.85 -14.98 -35.69
C PRO A 491 19.82 -13.45 -35.70
N ASN A 492 18.67 -12.86 -35.98
CA ASN A 492 18.42 -11.41 -35.98
C ASN A 492 16.94 -11.11 -35.72
N ILE A 493 16.62 -9.82 -35.60
CA ILE A 493 15.24 -9.38 -35.29
C ILE A 493 14.27 -9.65 -36.43
N GLU A 494 14.73 -9.56 -37.68
CA GLU A 494 13.93 -9.82 -38.87
C GLU A 494 13.43 -11.28 -38.89
N ALA A 495 14.29 -12.24 -38.57
CA ALA A 495 13.91 -13.66 -38.46
C ALA A 495 12.87 -13.90 -37.35
N TYR A 496 12.95 -13.19 -36.24
CA TYR A 496 11.95 -13.29 -35.20
C TYR A 496 10.62 -12.62 -35.60
N GLU A 497 10.65 -11.48 -36.29
CA GLU A 497 9.43 -10.82 -36.78
C GLU A 497 8.70 -11.67 -37.82
N GLU A 498 9.45 -12.34 -38.73
CA GLU A 498 8.88 -13.30 -39.68
C GLU A 498 8.22 -14.48 -38.95
N PHE A 499 8.92 -15.07 -37.98
CA PHE A 499 8.36 -16.14 -37.13
C PHE A 499 7.10 -15.67 -36.37
N LYS A 500 7.11 -14.46 -35.83
CA LYS A 500 5.95 -13.86 -35.12
C LYS A 500 4.74 -13.71 -36.03
N HIS A 501 4.98 -13.37 -37.29
CA HIS A 501 3.92 -13.28 -38.29
C HIS A 501 3.37 -14.66 -38.70
N GLU A 502 4.25 -15.64 -38.91
CA GLU A 502 3.85 -17.01 -39.33
C GLU A 502 3.25 -17.82 -38.18
N HIS A 503 3.77 -17.63 -36.96
CA HIS A 503 3.42 -18.41 -35.76
C HIS A 503 2.96 -17.55 -34.58
N PRO A 504 1.93 -16.70 -34.71
CA PRO A 504 1.60 -15.67 -33.73
C PRO A 504 1.26 -16.22 -32.33
N LYS A 505 0.61 -17.41 -32.26
CA LYS A 505 0.28 -18.05 -30.98
C LYS A 505 1.52 -18.57 -30.26
N THR A 506 2.46 -19.17 -30.98
CA THR A 506 3.72 -19.70 -30.41
C THR A 506 4.62 -18.55 -29.97
N ALA A 507 4.77 -17.52 -30.78
CA ALA A 507 5.53 -16.32 -30.44
C ALA A 507 4.97 -15.63 -29.21
N LYS A 508 3.63 -15.48 -29.09
CA LYS A 508 2.96 -14.93 -27.92
C LYS A 508 3.26 -15.76 -26.66
N ASN A 509 3.22 -17.08 -26.72
CA ASN A 509 3.51 -17.95 -25.60
C ASN A 509 4.99 -17.85 -25.17
N ARG A 510 5.93 -17.85 -26.11
CA ARG A 510 7.37 -17.67 -25.80
C ARG A 510 7.64 -16.29 -25.21
N ARG A 511 7.04 -15.23 -25.74
CA ARG A 511 7.16 -13.88 -25.19
C ARG A 511 6.61 -13.81 -23.76
N ALA A 512 5.49 -14.48 -23.47
CA ALA A 512 4.94 -14.57 -22.12
C ALA A 512 5.88 -15.29 -21.16
N LEU A 513 6.52 -16.39 -21.61
CA LEU A 513 7.55 -17.10 -20.84
C LEU A 513 8.72 -16.15 -20.52
N VAL A 514 9.30 -15.51 -21.52
CA VAL A 514 10.42 -14.57 -21.34
C VAL A 514 10.06 -13.44 -20.40
N LYS A 515 8.91 -12.81 -20.59
CA LYS A 515 8.41 -11.76 -19.66
C LYS A 515 8.34 -12.26 -18.22
N SER A 516 7.77 -13.44 -18.01
CA SER A 516 7.64 -14.01 -16.66
C SER A 516 8.98 -14.35 -16.03
N VAL A 517 9.96 -14.81 -16.82
CA VAL A 517 11.33 -15.05 -16.34
C VAL A 517 11.99 -13.72 -15.96
N VAL A 518 11.97 -12.73 -16.84
CA VAL A 518 12.63 -11.43 -16.64
C VAL A 518 12.08 -10.72 -15.39
N TYR A 519 10.76 -10.59 -15.30
CA TYR A 519 10.14 -9.99 -14.11
C TYR A 519 10.27 -10.88 -12.87
N GLY A 520 10.15 -12.21 -13.04
CA GLY A 520 10.33 -13.17 -11.94
C GLY A 520 11.71 -13.06 -11.31
N LEU A 521 12.76 -12.97 -12.10
CA LEU A 521 14.14 -12.78 -11.62
C LEU A 521 14.33 -11.40 -10.97
N GLY A 522 13.73 -10.37 -11.54
CA GLY A 522 13.74 -9.03 -10.94
C GLY A 522 13.10 -9.00 -9.54
N TYR A 523 12.12 -9.90 -9.29
CA TYR A 523 11.48 -10.10 -7.98
C TYR A 523 12.11 -11.23 -7.14
N GLY A 524 13.26 -11.76 -7.55
CA GLY A 524 13.96 -12.80 -6.83
C GLY A 524 13.28 -14.17 -6.85
N ARG A 525 12.35 -14.43 -7.79
CA ARG A 525 11.75 -15.75 -7.96
C ARG A 525 12.80 -16.73 -8.49
N GLY A 526 12.92 -17.90 -7.85
CA GLY A 526 13.77 -18.96 -8.36
C GLY A 526 13.18 -19.64 -9.60
N VAL A 527 14.03 -20.24 -10.42
CA VAL A 527 13.66 -20.94 -11.68
C VAL A 527 12.51 -21.93 -11.50
N LYS A 528 12.54 -22.73 -10.43
CA LYS A 528 11.47 -23.70 -10.11
C LYS A 528 10.11 -23.04 -9.93
N ALA A 529 10.06 -21.89 -9.24
CA ALA A 529 8.82 -21.15 -9.05
C ALA A 529 8.30 -20.52 -10.35
N ILE A 530 9.22 -20.05 -11.21
CA ILE A 530 8.90 -19.52 -12.54
C ILE A 530 8.36 -20.64 -13.44
N ALA A 531 9.06 -21.78 -13.54
CA ALA A 531 8.65 -22.93 -14.31
C ALA A 531 7.26 -23.44 -13.88
N THR A 532 7.02 -23.51 -12.56
CA THR A 532 5.73 -23.92 -12.00
C THR A 532 4.61 -22.93 -12.35
N ALA A 533 4.87 -21.62 -12.26
CA ALA A 533 3.86 -20.61 -12.55
C ALA A 533 3.44 -20.59 -14.04
N LEU A 534 4.36 -20.94 -14.92
CA LEU A 534 4.18 -20.95 -16.37
C LEU A 534 3.76 -22.30 -16.94
N GLU A 535 3.65 -23.32 -16.09
CA GLU A 535 3.38 -24.71 -16.51
C GLU A 535 4.38 -25.24 -17.55
N GLN A 536 5.67 -24.83 -17.40
CA GLN A 536 6.78 -25.20 -18.28
C GLN A 536 7.73 -26.18 -17.59
N PRO A 537 8.46 -27.03 -18.36
CA PRO A 537 9.58 -27.78 -17.84
C PRO A 537 10.63 -26.87 -17.20
N ILE A 538 11.26 -27.35 -16.11
CA ILE A 538 12.28 -26.57 -15.39
C ILE A 538 13.44 -26.22 -16.32
N ASP A 539 13.84 -27.15 -17.21
CA ASP A 539 14.96 -26.98 -18.14
C ASP A 539 14.71 -25.81 -19.13
N ASN A 540 13.47 -25.65 -19.60
CA ASN A 540 13.10 -24.51 -20.45
C ASN A 540 13.24 -23.18 -19.71
N ALA A 541 12.76 -23.11 -18.48
CA ALA A 541 12.88 -21.91 -17.67
C ALA A 541 14.35 -21.63 -17.29
N GLN A 542 15.15 -22.67 -17.00
CA GLN A 542 16.57 -22.55 -16.71
C GLN A 542 17.33 -22.02 -17.92
N HIS A 543 17.07 -22.57 -19.11
CA HIS A 543 17.68 -22.09 -20.36
C HIS A 543 17.44 -20.57 -20.55
N VAL A 544 16.20 -20.13 -20.42
CA VAL A 544 15.88 -18.69 -20.54
C VAL A 544 16.61 -17.85 -19.50
N VAL A 545 16.71 -18.32 -18.25
CA VAL A 545 17.44 -17.62 -17.18
C VAL A 545 18.93 -17.51 -17.52
N ASP A 546 19.56 -18.59 -17.96
CA ASP A 546 20.98 -18.61 -18.27
C ASP A 546 21.33 -17.71 -19.45
N GLN A 547 20.53 -17.73 -20.51
CA GLN A 547 20.68 -16.84 -21.67
C GLN A 547 20.45 -15.37 -21.28
N TYR A 548 19.41 -15.09 -20.50
CA TYR A 548 19.12 -13.72 -20.04
C TYR A 548 20.25 -13.14 -19.21
N LEU A 549 20.72 -13.86 -18.19
CA LEU A 549 21.84 -13.41 -17.36
C LEU A 549 23.18 -13.43 -18.09
N GLY A 550 23.33 -14.26 -19.11
CA GLY A 550 24.48 -14.25 -20.02
C GLY A 550 24.52 -13.03 -20.93
N ALA A 551 23.35 -12.62 -21.45
CA ALA A 551 23.20 -11.42 -22.28
C ALA A 551 23.42 -10.12 -21.49
N TYR A 552 23.17 -10.10 -20.19
CA TYR A 552 23.26 -8.93 -19.31
C TYR A 552 24.16 -9.18 -18.10
N PRO A 553 25.48 -9.20 -18.28
CA PRO A 553 26.43 -9.49 -17.19
C PRO A 553 26.43 -8.45 -16.08
N GLY A 554 26.21 -7.17 -16.40
CA GLY A 554 26.10 -6.10 -15.41
C GLY A 554 24.91 -6.28 -14.46
N LEU A 555 23.79 -6.76 -14.99
CA LEU A 555 22.62 -7.15 -14.20
C LEU A 555 22.96 -8.28 -13.21
N ARG A 556 23.63 -9.33 -13.67
CA ARG A 556 24.05 -10.46 -12.81
C ARG A 556 24.97 -10.00 -11.69
N ASP A 557 25.93 -9.14 -12.01
CA ASP A 557 26.91 -8.63 -11.05
C ASP A 557 26.22 -7.70 -10.01
N TRP A 558 25.28 -6.83 -10.44
CA TRP A 558 24.46 -6.03 -9.55
C TRP A 558 23.62 -6.91 -8.61
N GLN A 559 22.92 -7.93 -9.12
CA GLN A 559 22.17 -8.86 -8.28
C GLN A 559 23.05 -9.54 -7.23
N THR A 560 24.28 -9.89 -7.60
CA THR A 560 25.27 -10.49 -6.67
C THR A 560 25.66 -9.50 -5.58
N ARG A 561 25.95 -8.23 -5.92
CA ARG A 561 26.27 -7.17 -4.94
C ARG A 561 25.11 -6.94 -3.97
N VAL A 562 23.88 -6.80 -4.48
CA VAL A 562 22.69 -6.63 -3.63
C VAL A 562 22.51 -7.80 -2.66
N ARG A 563 22.64 -9.06 -3.14
CA ARG A 563 22.53 -10.23 -2.28
C ARG A 563 23.60 -10.24 -1.18
N HIS A 564 24.83 -9.87 -1.50
CA HIS A 564 25.92 -9.79 -0.53
C HIS A 564 25.78 -8.61 0.44
N SER A 565 25.07 -7.54 0.07
CA SER A 565 24.81 -6.40 0.96
C SER A 565 23.84 -6.75 2.08
N VAL A 566 22.98 -7.74 1.85
CA VAL A 566 22.01 -8.21 2.85
C VAL A 566 22.76 -8.90 4.01
N GLY A 567 22.50 -8.44 5.24
CA GLY A 567 23.21 -8.93 6.43
C GLY A 567 24.33 -8.03 6.92
N ARG A 568 24.76 -7.02 6.16
CA ARG A 568 25.62 -5.95 6.66
C ARG A 568 24.79 -5.02 7.57
N LYS A 569 25.38 -4.62 8.70
CA LYS A 569 24.69 -3.79 9.71
C LYS A 569 24.48 -2.34 9.27
N GLU A 570 25.28 -1.85 8.35
CA GLU A 570 25.27 -0.48 7.89
C GLU A 570 24.32 -0.28 6.71
N GLU A 571 23.81 0.94 6.53
CA GLU A 571 23.11 1.31 5.32
C GLU A 571 24.06 1.13 4.13
N ASP A 572 23.66 0.33 3.16
CA ASP A 572 24.45 0.02 1.98
C ASP A 572 23.78 0.66 0.76
N ASP A 573 24.55 1.35 -0.07
CA ASP A 573 24.06 2.04 -1.25
C ASP A 573 23.38 1.11 -2.26
N GLU A 574 23.76 -0.17 -2.30
CA GLU A 574 23.10 -1.19 -3.11
C GLU A 574 21.62 -1.43 -2.71
N ARG A 575 21.24 -1.04 -1.49
CA ARG A 575 19.88 -1.17 -0.93
C ARG A 575 19.17 0.17 -0.79
N ARG A 576 19.74 1.25 -1.34
CA ARG A 576 19.18 2.60 -1.33
C ARG A 576 18.65 2.98 -2.70
N THR A 577 17.44 3.55 -2.76
CA THR A 577 16.91 4.13 -3.98
C THR A 577 17.60 5.45 -4.32
N LYS A 578 17.55 5.85 -5.56
CA LYS A 578 18.10 7.14 -6.00
C LYS A 578 17.41 8.36 -5.35
N PHE A 579 16.19 8.20 -4.86
CA PHE A 579 15.47 9.23 -4.11
C PHE A 579 15.78 9.23 -2.60
N GLY A 580 16.45 8.19 -2.08
CA GLY A 580 16.91 8.11 -0.70
C GLY A 580 16.15 7.17 0.23
N MET A 581 15.19 6.40 -0.29
CA MET A 581 14.55 5.34 0.48
C MET A 581 15.48 4.13 0.61
N THR A 582 15.49 3.47 1.76
CA THR A 582 16.42 2.37 2.04
C THR A 582 15.67 1.09 2.43
N TYR A 583 16.19 -0.06 1.97
CA TYR A 583 15.80 -1.36 2.47
C TYR A 583 16.80 -1.80 3.54
N ASN A 584 16.42 -1.65 4.80
CA ASN A 584 17.31 -1.92 5.93
C ASN A 584 16.67 -2.85 6.97
N PRO A 585 16.63 -4.17 6.71
CA PRO A 585 16.08 -5.13 7.67
C PRO A 585 16.97 -5.22 8.91
N LEU A 586 16.43 -4.90 10.07
CA LEU A 586 17.17 -4.96 11.36
C LEU A 586 17.48 -6.39 11.82
N PHE A 587 16.73 -7.36 11.31
CA PHE A 587 16.89 -8.74 11.71
C PHE A 587 16.80 -9.69 10.52
N ILE A 588 17.83 -10.52 10.37
CA ILE A 588 17.93 -11.57 9.35
C ILE A 588 18.30 -12.86 10.06
N ALA A 589 17.48 -13.89 9.89
CA ALA A 589 17.76 -15.27 10.32
C ALA A 589 18.00 -16.16 9.11
N ASP A 590 18.65 -17.30 9.31
CA ASP A 590 18.86 -18.28 8.24
C ASP A 590 17.55 -18.68 7.55
N ALA A 591 16.46 -18.80 8.32
CA ALA A 591 15.14 -19.16 7.82
C ALA A 591 14.52 -18.13 6.85
N ASN A 592 14.90 -16.84 6.94
CA ASN A 592 14.36 -15.76 6.09
C ASN A 592 15.43 -15.09 5.21
N TYR A 593 16.69 -15.56 5.26
CA TYR A 593 17.81 -14.92 4.57
C TYR A 593 17.56 -14.81 3.06
N ALA A 594 17.20 -15.93 2.41
CA ALA A 594 16.93 -15.95 0.98
C ALA A 594 15.74 -15.07 0.58
N SER A 595 14.66 -15.05 1.36
CA SER A 595 13.51 -14.17 1.10
C SER A 595 13.88 -12.70 1.28
N THR A 596 14.72 -12.37 2.26
CA THR A 596 15.22 -11.02 2.49
C THR A 596 16.11 -10.52 1.35
N GLN A 597 16.96 -11.40 0.80
CA GLN A 597 17.75 -11.09 -0.40
C GLN A 597 16.86 -10.80 -1.61
N ASN A 598 15.81 -11.58 -1.81
CA ASN A 598 14.86 -11.38 -2.90
C ASN A 598 14.05 -10.09 -2.72
N GLU A 599 13.62 -9.78 -1.50
CA GLU A 599 12.98 -8.50 -1.19
C GLU A 599 13.92 -7.30 -1.48
N ALA A 600 15.21 -7.41 -1.14
CA ALA A 600 16.20 -6.37 -1.41
C ALA A 600 16.39 -6.12 -2.92
N LEU A 601 16.46 -7.21 -3.72
CA LEU A 601 16.55 -7.12 -5.19
C LEU A 601 15.35 -6.41 -5.80
N ALA A 602 14.14 -6.74 -5.34
CA ALA A 602 12.91 -6.15 -5.85
C ALA A 602 12.73 -4.69 -5.37
N PHE A 603 13.21 -4.37 -4.17
CA PHE A 603 12.93 -3.10 -3.50
C PHE A 603 13.45 -1.89 -4.28
N VAL A 604 14.74 -1.89 -4.65
CA VAL A 604 15.36 -0.69 -5.23
C VAL A 604 14.77 -0.31 -6.58
N PRO A 605 14.59 -1.22 -7.56
CA PRO A 605 13.96 -0.90 -8.84
C PRO A 605 12.50 -0.47 -8.69
N GLN A 606 11.70 -1.22 -7.94
CA GLN A 606 10.28 -0.92 -7.76
C GLN A 606 10.04 0.41 -7.06
N SER A 607 10.80 0.68 -5.99
CA SER A 607 10.67 1.92 -5.24
C SER A 607 11.15 3.11 -6.07
N THR A 608 12.25 2.97 -6.82
CA THR A 608 12.75 4.06 -7.69
C THR A 608 11.78 4.35 -8.85
N ALA A 609 11.27 3.33 -9.55
CA ALA A 609 10.30 3.50 -10.62
C ALA A 609 9.00 4.16 -10.10
N ASN A 610 8.52 3.72 -8.93
CA ASN A 610 7.37 4.33 -8.28
C ASN A 610 7.61 5.80 -7.93
N ASP A 611 8.78 6.14 -7.38
CA ASP A 611 9.10 7.53 -7.03
C ASP A 611 9.20 8.42 -8.29
N ILE A 612 9.70 7.89 -9.42
CA ILE A 612 9.67 8.60 -10.72
C ILE A 612 8.22 8.91 -11.12
N CYS A 613 7.33 7.91 -11.05
CA CYS A 613 5.91 8.11 -11.39
C CYS A 613 5.23 9.11 -10.46
N LEU A 614 5.47 9.02 -9.15
CA LEU A 614 4.90 9.96 -8.18
C LEU A 614 5.42 11.38 -8.37
N HIS A 615 6.70 11.53 -8.75
CA HIS A 615 7.25 12.83 -9.08
C HIS A 615 6.61 13.41 -10.35
N ALA A 616 6.42 12.56 -11.37
CA ALA A 616 5.68 12.94 -12.57
C ALA A 616 4.26 13.40 -12.22
N ALA A 617 3.55 12.68 -11.34
CA ALA A 617 2.20 13.05 -10.90
C ALA A 617 2.17 14.45 -10.23
N VAL A 618 3.20 14.80 -9.43
CA VAL A 618 3.32 16.15 -8.86
C VAL A 618 3.47 17.21 -9.95
N GLU A 619 4.33 16.96 -10.96
CA GLU A 619 4.55 17.94 -12.05
C GLU A 619 3.36 18.02 -13.00
N VAL A 620 2.71 16.91 -13.31
CA VAL A 620 1.47 16.85 -14.09
C VAL A 620 0.36 17.63 -13.39
N ASN A 621 0.14 17.40 -12.09
CA ASN A 621 -0.90 18.09 -11.31
C ASN A 621 -0.76 19.63 -11.35
N LYS A 622 0.47 20.15 -11.33
CA LYS A 622 0.74 21.57 -11.41
C LYS A 622 0.37 22.20 -12.76
N LYS A 623 0.29 21.38 -13.82
CA LYS A 623 0.20 21.88 -15.22
C LYS A 623 -1.12 21.58 -15.91
N VAL A 624 -1.79 20.48 -15.56
CA VAL A 624 -3.00 20.09 -16.30
C VAL A 624 -4.20 21.00 -16.00
N GLY A 625 -4.23 21.66 -14.85
CA GLY A 625 -5.31 22.55 -14.47
C GLY A 625 -5.55 23.72 -15.45
N GLN A 626 -4.52 24.22 -16.13
CA GLN A 626 -4.67 25.25 -17.14
C GLN A 626 -5.49 24.83 -18.39
N TYR A 627 -5.65 23.52 -18.57
CA TYR A 627 -6.49 22.93 -19.63
C TYR A 627 -7.88 22.52 -19.13
N GLY A 628 -8.27 22.93 -17.92
CA GLY A 628 -9.50 22.47 -17.28
C GLY A 628 -9.48 20.99 -16.92
N ALA A 629 -8.29 20.36 -16.99
CA ALA A 629 -8.09 18.95 -16.71
C ALA A 629 -7.69 18.69 -15.27
N LYS A 630 -7.92 17.47 -14.79
CA LYS A 630 -7.63 17.07 -13.40
C LYS A 630 -7.21 15.60 -13.32
N ILE A 631 -6.27 15.30 -12.45
CA ILE A 631 -5.91 13.90 -12.17
C ILE A 631 -7.07 13.23 -11.43
N VAL A 632 -7.53 12.09 -11.94
CA VAL A 632 -8.63 11.31 -11.37
C VAL A 632 -8.17 9.92 -10.88
N GLY A 633 -6.94 9.52 -11.19
CA GLY A 633 -6.39 8.25 -10.73
C GLY A 633 -4.90 8.13 -10.89
N LEU A 634 -4.29 7.38 -9.96
CA LEU A 634 -2.90 6.94 -10.01
C LEU A 634 -2.91 5.42 -9.83
N VAL A 635 -2.58 4.67 -10.88
CA VAL A 635 -2.63 3.20 -10.87
C VAL A 635 -1.33 2.61 -11.40
N HIS A 636 -0.56 1.97 -10.52
CA HIS A 636 0.79 1.47 -10.82
C HIS A 636 1.70 2.58 -11.37
N ASP A 637 2.12 2.48 -12.62
CA ASP A 637 3.02 3.41 -13.30
C ASP A 637 2.26 4.38 -14.21
N ALA A 638 0.89 4.38 -14.16
CA ALA A 638 0.02 5.19 -14.98
C ALA A 638 -0.66 6.34 -14.22
N ILE A 639 -0.78 7.49 -14.88
CA ILE A 639 -1.52 8.67 -14.42
C ILE A 639 -2.77 8.82 -15.29
N TYR A 640 -3.94 8.86 -14.65
CA TYR A 640 -5.24 9.04 -15.31
C TYR A 640 -5.72 10.49 -15.10
N VAL A 641 -5.98 11.18 -16.21
CA VAL A 641 -6.45 12.57 -16.23
C VAL A 641 -7.80 12.63 -16.94
N GLU A 642 -8.78 13.30 -16.34
CA GLU A 642 -10.02 13.69 -16.98
C GLU A 642 -9.82 15.08 -17.61
N CYS A 643 -10.03 15.21 -18.93
CA CYS A 643 -9.73 16.40 -19.69
C CYS A 643 -10.90 16.77 -20.62
N PRO A 644 -11.29 18.05 -20.74
CA PRO A 644 -12.21 18.52 -21.75
C PRO A 644 -11.76 18.13 -23.17
N GLU A 645 -12.71 17.73 -24.03
CA GLU A 645 -12.40 17.17 -25.34
C GLU A 645 -11.56 18.10 -26.23
N GLU A 646 -11.77 19.41 -26.13
CA GLU A 646 -11.03 20.43 -26.89
C GLU A 646 -9.54 20.55 -26.51
N ASN A 647 -9.15 20.09 -25.30
CA ASN A 647 -7.78 20.27 -24.78
C ASN A 647 -6.98 18.96 -24.69
N ILE A 648 -7.52 17.83 -25.20
CA ILE A 648 -6.93 16.49 -25.08
C ILE A 648 -5.51 16.43 -25.59
N LYS A 649 -5.26 16.98 -26.78
CA LYS A 649 -3.97 16.88 -27.47
C LYS A 649 -2.88 17.59 -26.68
N GLU A 650 -3.14 18.82 -26.29
CA GLU A 650 -2.19 19.64 -25.52
C GLU A 650 -1.95 19.06 -24.13
N CYS A 651 -3.01 18.61 -23.46
CA CYS A 651 -2.92 17.98 -22.14
C CYS A 651 -2.11 16.66 -22.21
N GLY A 652 -2.38 15.79 -23.20
CA GLY A 652 -1.64 14.55 -23.41
C GLY A 652 -0.15 14.81 -23.65
N THR A 653 0.19 15.75 -24.55
CA THR A 653 1.60 16.14 -24.79
C THR A 653 2.30 16.65 -23.52
N VAL A 654 1.60 17.40 -22.67
CA VAL A 654 2.16 17.85 -21.40
C VAL A 654 2.40 16.67 -20.46
N MET A 655 1.47 15.71 -20.38
CA MET A 655 1.64 14.51 -19.55
C MET A 655 2.86 13.69 -19.99
N GLU A 656 2.96 13.36 -21.28
CA GLU A 656 4.10 12.61 -21.85
C GLU A 656 5.44 13.30 -21.56
N ARG A 657 5.50 14.61 -21.76
CA ARG A 657 6.71 15.40 -21.49
C ARG A 657 7.11 15.37 -20.02
N GLU A 658 6.18 15.65 -19.11
CA GLU A 658 6.50 15.71 -17.67
C GLU A 658 6.83 14.32 -17.12
N MET A 659 6.16 13.28 -17.57
CA MET A 659 6.48 11.92 -17.22
C MET A 659 7.86 11.52 -17.73
N SER A 660 8.15 11.71 -19.02
CA SER A 660 9.48 11.39 -19.57
C SER A 660 10.60 12.18 -18.88
N LYS A 661 10.33 13.43 -18.50
CA LYS A 661 11.30 14.28 -17.81
C LYS A 661 11.55 13.84 -16.34
N ALA A 662 10.56 13.28 -15.66
CA ALA A 662 10.69 12.94 -14.25
C ALA A 662 11.86 11.99 -13.95
N ALA A 663 12.14 11.04 -14.83
CA ALA A 663 13.26 10.12 -14.69
C ALA A 663 14.64 10.81 -14.76
N THR A 664 14.75 11.95 -15.46
CA THR A 664 16.02 12.68 -15.61
C THR A 664 16.54 13.29 -14.30
N LEU A 665 15.72 13.30 -13.25
CA LEU A 665 16.15 13.70 -11.91
C LEU A 665 17.20 12.75 -11.30
N VAL A 666 17.19 11.50 -11.70
CA VAL A 666 18.00 10.44 -11.08
C VAL A 666 18.74 9.57 -12.10
N PHE A 667 18.35 9.62 -13.38
CA PHE A 667 18.90 8.81 -14.47
C PHE A 667 19.19 9.68 -15.69
N ASN A 668 20.21 9.29 -16.47
CA ASN A 668 20.63 10.07 -17.64
C ASN A 668 21.10 9.23 -18.84
N ARG A 669 21.11 7.91 -18.72
CA ARG A 669 21.59 6.98 -19.75
C ARG A 669 20.46 6.27 -20.49
N VAL A 670 19.36 5.95 -19.77
CA VAL A 670 18.19 5.29 -20.32
C VAL A 670 17.04 6.29 -20.43
N PRO A 671 16.52 6.56 -21.62
CA PRO A 671 15.33 7.39 -21.79
C PRO A 671 14.11 6.67 -21.19
N PHE A 672 13.29 7.39 -20.42
CA PHE A 672 12.00 6.92 -19.97
C PHE A 672 10.93 7.48 -20.91
N VAL A 673 10.19 6.59 -21.52
CA VAL A 673 9.13 6.94 -22.48
C VAL A 673 7.78 6.70 -21.81
N ALA A 674 6.92 7.71 -21.87
CA ALA A 674 5.53 7.62 -21.45
C ALA A 674 4.63 7.92 -22.65
N GLU A 675 3.57 7.15 -22.82
CA GLU A 675 2.67 7.23 -23.96
C GLU A 675 1.25 7.54 -23.43
N ALA A 676 0.60 8.52 -24.07
CA ALA A 676 -0.75 8.92 -23.72
C ALA A 676 -1.78 8.21 -24.61
N GLU A 677 -2.70 7.48 -23.99
CA GLU A 677 -3.86 6.87 -24.61
C GLU A 677 -5.12 7.65 -24.23
N VAL A 678 -6.10 7.72 -25.14
CA VAL A 678 -7.31 8.52 -24.95
C VAL A 678 -8.54 7.65 -25.14
N GLY A 679 -9.45 7.67 -24.19
CA GLY A 679 -10.68 6.90 -24.23
C GLY A 679 -11.84 7.58 -23.50
N SER A 680 -13.02 6.98 -23.59
CA SER A 680 -14.21 7.43 -22.86
C SER A 680 -14.32 6.78 -21.48
N ASN A 681 -13.59 5.71 -21.23
CA ASN A 681 -13.54 4.96 -19.97
C ASN A 681 -12.15 4.35 -19.75
N TRP A 682 -11.93 3.78 -18.59
CA TRP A 682 -10.62 3.21 -18.18
C TRP A 682 -10.28 1.87 -18.85
N GLU A 683 -11.19 1.24 -19.59
CA GLU A 683 -10.91 0.00 -20.33
C GLU A 683 -10.32 0.31 -21.73
N GLU A 684 -10.64 1.48 -22.27
CA GLU A 684 -10.17 1.93 -23.57
C GLU A 684 -8.73 2.49 -23.53
N VAL A 685 -8.19 2.69 -22.32
CA VAL A 685 -6.88 3.29 -22.09
C VAL A 685 -6.00 2.48 -21.16
#